data_363801d42f7c698adda97e49fee75861
#
_entry.id   363801d42f7c698adda97e49fee75861
#
_cell.length_a   1.000
_cell.length_b   1.000
_cell.length_c   1.000
_cell.angle_alpha   90.00
_cell.angle_beta   90.00
_cell.angle_gamma   90.00
#
_symmetry.space_group_name_H-M   'P 1'
#
loop_
_entity.id
_entity.type
_entity.pdbx_description
1 polymer ?
#
loop_
_entity_poly.entity_id
_entity_poly.type
_entity_poly.pdbx_seq_one_letter_code
_entity_poly.pdbx_strand_id
1 'polypeptide(L)'
;MSKIVKVLLLAFLAFSQMACSYINSTDDLDNQVDKLLAQMTLYEKIGQLVQKNGDHPNLDKMIEEGGIGSVLNQVNPDEVLRIQRLAVEESRLGIPLLIARDVIHGFRTILPIPLAQAASWNLTLVEEGARVAATEAASQGVRWSFAPMIDLTRDPRWGRIAEGFGEDPLLNGEFGAAVVRGFQSDSLYNPTSIAACPKHFAAYGWAEGGRDYNTANISESDLYDIVLPPFIKVFEAGAATTMTAFNEINGIPATGHAPLLRDLLRNKWNFQGVVVSDWESVTQMEVHGYTQNPKQSALKAMQATIDMEMASTAYETHLKELIADGKIEEKDIDDAVKRILRLKFELGLFDNPYGHTAEFPELLNPKHLNVAKTMAQESAVLLKNSNRVLPLSDDIKTLVVVGPLADAPHDQLGTWIFDGRKEDAITPLQSLKAMAKAKGIELKYHRALETSRSKNIIGKQAILNDVRRADLVLLFLGEESILSGESHSLANIDLQGAQMELVEMVATVGKPVVATILAGRPVTFERVEPMLDAVLYAWHPGTMAGPAIADLLFGVVSPSGKLPVTFPRHVGQIPIYYNHKRTGKPATNETWERLDDIPVEVPQLSIGNTSHYLDYGFEPMYPFGYGLSYSSFQISEVKIEGSKLSVGDKLIVSALLTNTGDHEAAEVVQVYTHQLVGSRTRPVKELRAFQKVLLSPDDSAHIKFSINTNDLGFHNPAMEYVVEPGQYHIWVGNSSEHGIQLSFEIIN
;
A
#
# COMPACT_ATOMS: atom_id res chain seq x y z
N MET A 1 -27.48 42.06 23.28
CA MET A 1 -26.52 41.01 22.83
C MET A 1 -27.22 40.10 21.83
N SER A 2 -26.76 40.09 20.60
CA SER A 2 -27.42 39.39 19.47
C SER A 2 -27.37 37.87 19.68
N LYS A 3 -28.32 37.12 19.09
CA LYS A 3 -28.35 35.64 19.11
C LYS A 3 -27.01 35.03 18.63
N ILE A 4 -26.27 35.70 17.78
CA ILE A 4 -24.95 35.27 17.24
C ILE A 4 -23.88 35.28 18.33
N VAL A 5 -23.87 36.29 19.24
CA VAL A 5 -22.90 36.35 20.35
C VAL A 5 -23.15 35.25 21.38
N LYS A 6 -24.42 34.86 21.60
CA LYS A 6 -24.73 33.72 22.48
C LYS A 6 -24.33 32.37 21.91
N VAL A 7 -24.45 32.18 20.58
CA VAL A 7 -24.03 30.93 19.91
C VAL A 7 -22.49 30.81 19.88
N LEU A 8 -21.79 31.93 19.66
CA LEU A 8 -20.32 31.95 19.71
C LEU A 8 -19.78 31.71 21.13
N LEU A 9 -20.44 32.27 22.17
CA LEU A 9 -20.06 32.01 23.57
C LEU A 9 -20.34 30.55 23.98
N LEU A 10 -21.43 29.93 23.51
CA LEU A 10 -21.75 28.53 23.79
C LEU A 10 -20.77 27.58 23.04
N ALA A 11 -20.38 27.90 21.80
CA ALA A 11 -19.40 27.17 21.07
C ALA A 11 -18.00 27.26 21.73
N PHE A 12 -17.62 28.45 22.21
CA PHE A 12 -16.35 28.66 22.92
C PHE A 12 -16.31 27.93 24.27
N LEU A 13 -17.43 27.91 25.00
CA LEU A 13 -17.57 27.15 26.27
C LEU A 13 -17.56 25.63 26.00
N ALA A 14 -18.21 25.16 24.93
CA ALA A 14 -18.17 23.76 24.57
C ALA A 14 -16.77 23.31 24.13
N PHE A 15 -16.07 24.15 23.35
CA PHE A 15 -14.68 23.90 22.93
C PHE A 15 -13.72 23.93 24.15
N SER A 16 -13.91 24.84 25.09
CA SER A 16 -13.10 24.90 26.33
C SER A 16 -13.40 23.73 27.26
N GLN A 17 -14.64 23.24 27.32
CA GLN A 17 -14.99 22.05 28.11
C GLN A 17 -14.46 20.76 27.45
N MET A 18 -14.50 20.62 26.12
CA MET A 18 -13.86 19.52 25.41
C MET A 18 -12.33 19.53 25.58
N ALA A 19 -11.69 20.70 25.46
CA ALA A 19 -10.25 20.83 25.67
C ALA A 19 -9.87 20.52 27.13
N CYS A 20 -10.65 20.97 28.12
CA CYS A 20 -10.42 20.67 29.53
C CYS A 20 -10.68 19.19 29.88
N SER A 21 -11.67 18.53 29.25
CA SER A 21 -11.91 17.11 29.47
C SER A 21 -10.82 16.25 28.82
N TYR A 22 -10.29 16.67 27.67
CA TYR A 22 -9.18 16.01 26.99
C TYR A 22 -7.86 16.13 27.78
N ILE A 23 -7.56 17.33 28.30
CA ILE A 23 -6.39 17.58 29.17
C ILE A 23 -6.49 16.76 30.47
N ASN A 24 -7.66 16.73 31.12
CA ASN A 24 -7.85 15.91 32.31
C ASN A 24 -7.75 14.40 32.04
N SER A 25 -8.11 13.92 30.84
CA SER A 25 -8.03 12.50 30.50
C SER A 25 -6.59 12.05 30.20
N THR A 26 -5.77 12.90 29.60
CA THR A 26 -4.36 12.59 29.34
C THR A 26 -3.52 12.61 30.61
N ASP A 27 -3.71 13.59 31.49
CA ASP A 27 -3.03 13.65 32.78
C ASP A 27 -3.40 12.47 33.70
N ASP A 28 -4.62 11.95 33.63
CA ASP A 28 -5.05 10.77 34.39
C ASP A 28 -4.41 9.50 33.84
N LEU A 29 -4.31 9.36 32.48
CA LEU A 29 -3.64 8.25 31.83
C LEU A 29 -2.15 8.21 32.19
N ASP A 30 -1.44 9.33 32.11
CA ASP A 30 -0.03 9.43 32.49
C ASP A 30 0.20 9.06 33.94
N ASN A 31 -0.68 9.49 34.83
CA ASN A 31 -0.65 9.12 36.26
C ASN A 31 -0.85 7.61 36.48
N GLN A 32 -1.73 6.95 35.68
CA GLN A 32 -1.94 5.50 35.76
C GLN A 32 -0.69 4.73 35.28
N VAL A 33 -0.11 5.16 34.16
CA VAL A 33 1.13 4.59 33.63
C VAL A 33 2.26 4.74 34.64
N ASP A 34 2.48 5.93 35.18
CA ASP A 34 3.55 6.19 36.16
C ASP A 34 3.38 5.38 37.46
N LYS A 35 2.15 5.24 37.96
CA LYS A 35 1.85 4.41 39.15
C LYS A 35 2.14 2.93 38.90
N LEU A 36 1.83 2.42 37.72
CA LEU A 36 2.12 1.02 37.37
C LEU A 36 3.63 0.80 37.20
N LEU A 37 4.29 1.68 36.45
CA LEU A 37 5.73 1.65 36.23
C LEU A 37 6.53 1.64 37.56
N ALA A 38 6.12 2.47 38.51
CA ALA A 38 6.77 2.53 39.82
C ALA A 38 6.68 1.23 40.67
N GLN A 39 5.78 0.31 40.31
CA GLN A 39 5.63 -0.99 40.95
C GLN A 39 6.45 -2.09 40.26
N MET A 40 6.93 -1.84 39.05
CA MET A 40 7.63 -2.82 38.24
C MET A 40 9.07 -3.03 38.70
N THR A 41 9.49 -4.28 38.74
CA THR A 41 10.91 -4.64 38.83
C THR A 41 11.60 -4.40 37.49
N LEU A 42 12.94 -4.28 37.49
CA LEU A 42 13.69 -4.15 36.24
C LEU A 42 13.44 -5.32 35.26
N TYR A 43 13.24 -6.54 35.77
CA TYR A 43 12.91 -7.70 34.95
C TYR A 43 11.56 -7.53 34.24
N GLU A 44 10.52 -7.10 34.95
CA GLU A 44 9.19 -6.86 34.38
C GLU A 44 9.20 -5.68 33.40
N LYS A 45 10.00 -4.63 33.66
CA LYS A 45 10.20 -3.52 32.72
C LYS A 45 10.80 -4.03 31.42
N ILE A 46 11.91 -4.80 31.49
CA ILE A 46 12.53 -5.41 30.30
C ILE A 46 11.55 -6.35 29.59
N GLY A 47 10.75 -7.11 30.35
CA GLY A 47 9.72 -7.99 29.81
C GLY A 47 8.72 -7.26 28.91
N GLN A 48 8.29 -6.02 29.25
CA GLN A 48 7.40 -5.26 28.38
C GLN A 48 8.01 -4.92 27.01
N LEU A 49 9.34 -4.90 26.89
CA LEU A 49 10.06 -4.61 25.65
C LEU A 49 10.26 -5.84 24.76
N VAL A 50 9.77 -7.02 25.20
CA VAL A 50 9.96 -8.31 24.52
C VAL A 50 8.68 -8.76 23.85
N GLN A 51 8.78 -9.13 22.57
CA GLN A 51 7.72 -9.78 21.81
C GLN A 51 8.20 -11.15 21.31
N LYS A 52 7.40 -12.19 21.53
CA LYS A 52 7.68 -13.56 21.06
C LYS A 52 6.55 -14.10 20.20
N ASN A 53 6.89 -15.08 19.36
CA ASN A 53 5.89 -15.83 18.60
C ASN A 53 5.02 -16.70 19.52
N GLY A 54 3.76 -16.91 19.16
CA GLY A 54 2.80 -17.66 19.99
C GLY A 54 3.13 -19.13 20.22
N ASP A 55 4.05 -19.73 19.45
CA ASP A 55 4.55 -21.10 19.63
C ASP A 55 5.86 -21.18 20.42
N HIS A 56 6.28 -20.07 21.06
CA HIS A 56 7.53 -20.06 21.84
C HIS A 56 7.47 -21.06 23.00
N PRO A 57 8.48 -21.97 23.14
CA PRO A 57 8.41 -23.12 24.06
C PRO A 57 8.30 -22.76 25.55
N ASN A 58 8.74 -21.57 25.94
CA ASN A 58 8.67 -21.10 27.32
C ASN A 58 7.64 -19.98 27.51
N LEU A 59 6.67 -19.83 26.58
CA LEU A 59 5.75 -18.70 26.56
C LEU A 59 4.98 -18.54 27.89
N ASP A 60 4.39 -19.61 28.38
CA ASP A 60 3.59 -19.58 29.61
C ASP A 60 4.41 -19.10 30.81
N LYS A 61 5.60 -19.64 30.99
CA LYS A 61 6.52 -19.22 32.06
C LYS A 61 6.91 -17.75 31.96
N MET A 62 7.21 -17.28 30.75
CA MET A 62 7.56 -15.86 30.53
C MET A 62 6.39 -14.95 30.89
N ILE A 63 5.15 -15.38 30.59
CA ILE A 63 3.93 -14.64 30.93
C ILE A 63 3.75 -14.58 32.46
N GLU A 64 3.79 -15.72 33.15
CA GLU A 64 3.65 -15.83 34.60
C GLU A 64 4.69 -14.95 35.35
N GLU A 65 5.93 -14.95 34.88
CA GLU A 65 7.03 -14.19 35.46
C GLU A 65 7.00 -12.69 35.07
N GLY A 66 6.11 -12.24 34.15
CA GLY A 66 6.07 -10.88 33.63
C GLY A 66 7.21 -10.52 32.68
N GLY A 67 7.86 -11.53 32.09
CA GLY A 67 9.01 -11.40 31.19
C GLY A 67 8.66 -11.17 29.72
N ILE A 68 7.41 -10.85 29.38
CA ILE A 68 6.95 -10.61 28.02
C ILE A 68 5.83 -9.58 27.96
N GLY A 69 5.89 -8.66 27.00
CA GLY A 69 4.89 -7.60 26.81
C GLY A 69 3.90 -7.86 25.67
N SER A 70 4.31 -8.66 24.67
CA SER A 70 3.50 -8.90 23.46
C SER A 70 3.69 -10.31 22.92
N VAL A 71 2.63 -10.86 22.32
CA VAL A 71 2.63 -12.14 21.62
C VAL A 71 2.20 -11.94 20.18
N LEU A 72 2.99 -12.46 19.24
CA LEU A 72 2.77 -12.40 17.82
C LEU A 72 2.21 -13.74 17.31
N ASN A 73 1.34 -13.69 16.31
CA ASN A 73 0.82 -14.87 15.57
C ASN A 73 -0.07 -15.83 16.36
N GLN A 74 -0.53 -15.47 17.54
CA GLN A 74 -1.57 -16.23 18.23
C GLN A 74 -2.94 -15.64 17.93
N VAL A 75 -3.77 -16.34 17.16
CA VAL A 75 -5.10 -15.88 16.71
C VAL A 75 -6.21 -16.89 16.97
N ASN A 76 -5.91 -17.99 17.66
CA ASN A 76 -6.95 -18.87 18.15
C ASN A 76 -7.61 -18.21 19.38
N PRO A 77 -8.92 -17.89 19.36
CA PRO A 77 -9.56 -17.14 20.43
C PRO A 77 -9.48 -17.79 21.81
N ASP A 78 -9.58 -19.12 21.86
CA ASP A 78 -9.49 -19.86 23.12
C ASP A 78 -8.07 -19.77 23.72
N GLU A 79 -7.07 -19.85 22.86
CA GLU A 79 -5.67 -19.73 23.26
C GLU A 79 -5.30 -18.30 23.63
N VAL A 80 -5.77 -17.30 22.86
CA VAL A 80 -5.63 -15.89 23.23
C VAL A 80 -6.24 -15.62 24.60
N LEU A 81 -7.44 -16.13 24.86
CA LEU A 81 -8.11 -16.00 26.16
C LEU A 81 -7.30 -16.68 27.27
N ARG A 82 -6.75 -17.88 27.01
CA ARG A 82 -5.91 -18.62 27.97
C ARG A 82 -4.66 -17.83 28.39
N ILE A 83 -3.89 -17.34 27.40
CA ILE A 83 -2.65 -16.59 27.70
C ILE A 83 -2.93 -15.23 28.32
N GLN A 84 -4.05 -14.57 27.98
CA GLN A 84 -4.46 -13.34 28.64
C GLN A 84 -4.84 -13.57 30.11
N ARG A 85 -5.55 -14.67 30.41
CA ARG A 85 -5.82 -15.05 31.82
C ARG A 85 -4.53 -15.30 32.57
N LEU A 86 -3.60 -16.02 31.98
CA LEU A 86 -2.28 -16.27 32.56
C LEU A 86 -1.57 -14.95 32.90
N ALA A 87 -1.60 -13.97 31.99
CA ALA A 87 -1.00 -12.66 32.17
C ALA A 87 -1.69 -11.83 33.29
N VAL A 88 -3.02 -11.86 33.33
CA VAL A 88 -3.81 -10.99 34.21
C VAL A 88 -4.01 -11.62 35.60
N GLU A 89 -4.24 -12.94 35.67
CA GLU A 89 -4.64 -13.62 36.91
C GLU A 89 -3.44 -14.28 37.64
N GLU A 90 -2.38 -14.71 36.89
CA GLU A 90 -1.27 -15.45 37.48
C GLU A 90 0.03 -14.61 37.59
N SER A 91 0.21 -13.56 36.77
CA SER A 91 1.38 -12.69 36.91
C SER A 91 1.22 -11.70 38.07
N ARG A 92 2.34 -11.24 38.63
CA ARG A 92 2.36 -10.37 39.84
C ARG A 92 1.62 -9.05 39.66
N LEU A 93 1.69 -8.42 38.50
CA LEU A 93 1.12 -7.09 38.21
C LEU A 93 -0.15 -7.13 37.38
N GLY A 94 -0.52 -8.29 36.86
CA GLY A 94 -1.71 -8.45 36.04
C GLY A 94 -1.71 -7.60 34.74
N ILE A 95 -0.55 -7.38 34.14
CA ILE A 95 -0.42 -6.57 32.92
C ILE A 95 -0.85 -7.39 31.71
N PRO A 96 -1.92 -6.98 30.98
CA PRO A 96 -2.39 -7.73 29.81
C PRO A 96 -1.37 -7.71 28.67
N LEU A 97 -1.40 -8.75 27.82
CA LEU A 97 -0.54 -8.87 26.64
C LEU A 97 -1.08 -8.04 25.45
N LEU A 98 -0.19 -7.50 24.63
CA LEU A 98 -0.50 -7.06 23.27
C LEU A 98 -0.49 -8.27 22.35
N ILE A 99 -1.63 -8.61 21.74
CA ILE A 99 -1.71 -9.68 20.75
C ILE A 99 -1.60 -9.05 19.37
N ALA A 100 -0.58 -9.49 18.61
CA ALA A 100 -0.23 -8.90 17.34
C ALA A 100 -0.34 -9.87 16.16
N ARG A 101 -0.65 -9.34 14.97
CA ARG A 101 -0.76 -10.08 13.71
C ARG A 101 -0.50 -9.18 12.52
N ASP A 102 0.07 -9.71 11.45
CA ASP A 102 0.10 -9.03 10.16
C ASP A 102 -1.28 -9.14 9.47
N VAL A 103 -2.06 -8.07 9.54
CA VAL A 103 -3.38 -7.94 8.89
C VAL A 103 -3.21 -6.95 7.74
N ILE A 104 -2.52 -7.38 6.67
CA ILE A 104 -2.06 -6.49 5.60
C ILE A 104 -3.22 -6.03 4.70
N HIS A 105 -4.06 -6.95 4.26
CA HIS A 105 -5.21 -6.63 3.40
C HIS A 105 -6.44 -7.50 3.70
N GLY A 106 -6.75 -7.65 4.96
CA GLY A 106 -7.88 -8.43 5.47
C GLY A 106 -7.45 -9.46 6.49
N PHE A 107 -8.40 -9.92 7.30
CA PHE A 107 -8.17 -11.00 8.25
C PHE A 107 -8.74 -12.32 7.71
N ARG A 108 -10.06 -12.51 7.74
CA ARG A 108 -10.74 -13.67 7.13
C ARG A 108 -11.35 -13.31 5.78
N THR A 109 -11.98 -12.15 5.70
CA THR A 109 -12.37 -11.53 4.43
C THR A 109 -11.14 -10.89 3.83
N ILE A 110 -10.55 -11.54 2.82
CA ILE A 110 -9.38 -11.00 2.14
C ILE A 110 -9.83 -10.01 1.08
N LEU A 111 -9.32 -8.79 1.22
CA LEU A 111 -9.46 -7.68 0.29
C LEU A 111 -8.44 -7.81 -0.85
N PRO A 112 -8.57 -7.06 -1.95
CA PRO A 112 -7.47 -6.90 -2.90
C PRO A 112 -6.15 -6.51 -2.21
N ILE A 113 -5.02 -6.93 -2.76
CA ILE A 113 -3.69 -6.52 -2.25
C ILE A 113 -3.59 -4.98 -2.17
N PRO A 114 -2.76 -4.40 -1.27
CA PRO A 114 -2.66 -2.94 -1.10
C PRO A 114 -2.37 -2.18 -2.39
N LEU A 115 -1.52 -2.70 -3.27
CA LEU A 115 -1.27 -2.10 -4.58
C LEU A 115 -2.55 -2.00 -5.44
N ALA A 116 -3.41 -3.00 -5.36
CA ALA A 116 -4.73 -2.96 -6.00
C ALA A 116 -5.67 -1.97 -5.30
N GLN A 117 -5.67 -1.93 -3.96
CA GLN A 117 -6.46 -0.95 -3.21
C GLN A 117 -6.10 0.49 -3.64
N ALA A 118 -4.82 0.78 -3.83
CA ALA A 118 -4.37 2.07 -4.37
C ALA A 118 -4.91 2.34 -5.78
N ALA A 119 -5.02 1.30 -6.62
CA ALA A 119 -5.59 1.44 -7.96
C ALA A 119 -7.08 1.83 -7.95
N SER A 120 -7.80 1.67 -6.83
CA SER A 120 -9.18 2.16 -6.69
C SER A 120 -9.28 3.69 -6.68
N TRP A 121 -8.25 4.40 -6.24
CA TRP A 121 -8.24 5.85 -5.99
C TRP A 121 -9.42 6.31 -5.12
N ASN A 122 -9.87 5.43 -4.21
CA ASN A 122 -11.01 5.64 -3.32
C ASN A 122 -10.61 5.45 -1.85
N LEU A 123 -10.22 6.55 -1.21
CA LEU A 123 -9.75 6.54 0.19
C LEU A 123 -10.82 6.05 1.16
N THR A 124 -12.08 6.43 0.93
CA THR A 124 -13.20 6.03 1.80
C THR A 124 -13.42 4.52 1.76
N LEU A 125 -13.35 3.92 0.58
CA LEU A 125 -13.50 2.47 0.43
C LEU A 125 -12.35 1.68 1.09
N VAL A 126 -11.12 2.21 1.03
CA VAL A 126 -9.97 1.60 1.70
C VAL A 126 -10.06 1.73 3.21
N GLU A 127 -10.50 2.87 3.73
CA GLU A 127 -10.79 3.06 5.16
C GLU A 127 -11.86 2.09 5.64
N GLU A 128 -12.96 1.90 4.88
CA GLU A 128 -14.01 0.93 5.16
C GLU A 128 -13.47 -0.52 5.13
N GLY A 129 -12.64 -0.87 4.15
CA GLY A 129 -11.97 -2.16 4.06
C GLY A 129 -11.07 -2.44 5.26
N ALA A 130 -10.27 -1.45 5.67
CA ALA A 130 -9.43 -1.53 6.86
C ALA A 130 -10.29 -1.70 8.13
N ARG A 131 -11.47 -1.04 8.20
CA ARG A 131 -12.42 -1.22 9.30
C ARG A 131 -12.96 -2.65 9.37
N VAL A 132 -13.26 -3.26 8.21
CA VAL A 132 -13.65 -4.68 8.10
C VAL A 132 -12.54 -5.58 8.67
N ALA A 133 -11.32 -5.39 8.19
CA ALA A 133 -10.16 -6.17 8.62
C ALA A 133 -9.91 -6.07 10.14
N ALA A 134 -9.97 -4.85 10.69
CA ALA A 134 -9.81 -4.61 12.13
C ALA A 134 -10.91 -5.27 12.95
N THR A 135 -12.16 -5.17 12.51
CA THR A 135 -13.30 -5.78 13.22
C THR A 135 -13.16 -7.30 13.29
N GLU A 136 -12.80 -7.94 12.16
CA GLU A 136 -12.58 -9.38 12.13
C GLU A 136 -11.38 -9.80 12.99
N ALA A 137 -10.25 -9.09 12.90
CA ALA A 137 -9.05 -9.37 13.69
C ALA A 137 -9.29 -9.19 15.20
N ALA A 138 -9.95 -8.10 15.60
CA ALA A 138 -10.30 -7.84 17.00
C ALA A 138 -11.23 -8.92 17.57
N SER A 139 -12.14 -9.47 16.77
CA SER A 139 -13.01 -10.59 17.18
C SER A 139 -12.25 -11.87 17.55
N GLN A 140 -11.01 -11.99 17.08
CA GLN A 140 -10.11 -13.10 17.40
C GLN A 140 -9.07 -12.72 18.47
N GLY A 141 -9.22 -11.54 19.10
CA GLY A 141 -8.36 -11.06 20.17
C GLY A 141 -7.11 -10.30 19.72
N VAL A 142 -6.92 -10.07 18.41
CA VAL A 142 -5.84 -9.26 17.88
C VAL A 142 -6.13 -7.79 18.17
N ARG A 143 -5.16 -7.08 18.79
CA ARG A 143 -5.29 -5.65 19.14
C ARG A 143 -4.18 -4.79 18.54
N TRP A 144 -3.26 -5.40 17.80
CA TRP A 144 -2.15 -4.73 17.12
C TRP A 144 -1.89 -5.37 15.76
N SER A 145 -1.87 -4.56 14.70
CA SER A 145 -1.54 -5.04 13.36
C SER A 145 -0.27 -4.38 12.84
N PHE A 146 0.60 -5.15 12.19
CA PHE A 146 1.80 -4.65 11.51
C PHE A 146 1.47 -4.21 10.07
N ALA A 147 0.56 -3.26 9.97
CA ALA A 147 0.10 -2.60 8.75
C ALA A 147 -0.38 -1.17 9.10
N PRO A 148 -0.43 -0.26 8.10
CA PRO A 148 -0.16 -0.44 6.67
C PRO A 148 1.33 -0.50 6.33
N MET A 149 1.67 -1.20 5.24
CA MET A 149 2.98 -1.05 4.62
C MET A 149 2.94 0.13 3.66
N ILE A 150 3.82 1.11 3.88
CA ILE A 150 3.89 2.36 3.11
C ILE A 150 5.27 2.60 2.49
N ASP A 151 6.02 1.53 2.25
CA ASP A 151 7.26 1.60 1.50
C ASP A 151 6.98 2.01 0.06
N LEU A 152 7.43 3.20 -0.30
CA LEU A 152 7.30 3.69 -1.66
C LEU A 152 8.24 2.90 -2.58
N THR A 153 7.70 2.36 -3.68
CA THR A 153 8.45 1.44 -4.54
C THR A 153 8.43 1.89 -5.99
N ARG A 154 9.61 1.94 -6.61
CA ARG A 154 9.84 2.26 -8.03
C ARG A 154 10.42 1.08 -8.82
N ASP A 155 10.59 -0.06 -8.18
CA ASP A 155 11.16 -1.27 -8.78
C ASP A 155 10.19 -2.46 -8.64
N PRO A 156 9.43 -2.79 -9.70
CA PRO A 156 8.48 -3.90 -9.67
C PRO A 156 9.13 -5.29 -9.58
N ARG A 157 10.46 -5.40 -9.64
CA ARG A 157 11.17 -6.65 -9.36
C ARG A 157 11.10 -7.01 -7.87
N TRP A 158 10.94 -6.02 -6.98
CA TRP A 158 10.75 -6.25 -5.56
C TRP A 158 9.38 -6.87 -5.29
N GLY A 159 9.36 -8.05 -4.64
CA GLY A 159 8.12 -8.81 -4.39
C GLY A 159 7.14 -8.08 -3.49
N ARG A 160 7.64 -7.31 -2.53
CA ARG A 160 6.82 -6.57 -1.57
C ARG A 160 6.13 -5.33 -2.15
N ILE A 161 6.35 -4.99 -3.43
CA ILE A 161 5.53 -3.96 -4.11
C ILE A 161 4.03 -4.26 -3.98
N ALA A 162 3.64 -5.53 -3.88
CA ALA A 162 2.26 -5.98 -3.68
C ALA A 162 1.63 -5.45 -2.38
N GLU A 163 2.45 -5.16 -1.37
CA GLU A 163 2.02 -4.80 -0.01
C GLU A 163 1.86 -3.29 0.21
N GLY A 164 2.44 -2.45 -0.68
CA GLY A 164 2.41 -0.98 -0.60
C GLY A 164 1.41 -0.35 -1.56
N PHE A 165 1.37 0.99 -1.57
CA PHE A 165 0.40 1.76 -2.37
C PHE A 165 1.04 2.43 -3.60
N GLY A 166 2.18 1.91 -4.08
CA GLY A 166 2.79 2.30 -5.35
C GLY A 166 3.94 3.28 -5.26
N GLU A 167 4.13 4.09 -6.32
CA GLU A 167 5.35 4.88 -6.54
C GLU A 167 5.24 6.35 -6.15
N ASP A 168 4.04 6.83 -5.82
CA ASP A 168 3.77 8.25 -5.54
C ASP A 168 3.68 8.54 -4.04
N PRO A 169 4.41 9.56 -3.52
CA PRO A 169 4.42 9.87 -2.09
C PRO A 169 3.06 10.32 -1.53
N LEU A 170 2.29 11.14 -2.30
CA LEU A 170 0.99 11.61 -1.86
C LEU A 170 -0.01 10.45 -1.80
N LEU A 171 -0.07 9.67 -2.88
CA LEU A 171 -0.99 8.54 -2.97
C LEU A 171 -0.71 7.53 -1.85
N ASN A 172 0.57 7.17 -1.67
CA ASN A 172 1.01 6.23 -0.65
C ASN A 172 0.66 6.71 0.77
N GLY A 173 0.93 7.99 1.06
CA GLY A 173 0.61 8.59 2.36
C GLY A 173 -0.89 8.66 2.65
N GLU A 174 -1.72 9.08 1.68
CA GLU A 174 -3.18 9.19 1.86
C GLU A 174 -3.85 7.83 2.05
N PHE A 175 -3.43 6.80 1.27
CA PHE A 175 -3.94 5.44 1.44
C PHE A 175 -3.48 4.83 2.75
N GLY A 176 -2.21 5.04 3.13
CA GLY A 176 -1.70 4.64 4.45
C GLY A 176 -2.50 5.27 5.59
N ALA A 177 -2.79 6.57 5.50
CA ALA A 177 -3.62 7.28 6.49
C ALA A 177 -5.06 6.75 6.53
N ALA A 178 -5.65 6.39 5.40
CA ALA A 178 -6.98 5.77 5.36
C ALA A 178 -6.99 4.41 6.10
N VAL A 179 -5.95 3.58 5.92
CA VAL A 179 -5.83 2.32 6.67
C VAL A 179 -5.68 2.58 8.17
N VAL A 180 -4.87 3.56 8.59
CA VAL A 180 -4.72 3.94 10.01
C VAL A 180 -6.08 4.31 10.60
N ARG A 181 -6.85 5.18 9.94
CA ARG A 181 -8.19 5.58 10.40
C ARG A 181 -9.15 4.38 10.46
N GLY A 182 -9.13 3.52 9.44
CA GLY A 182 -9.94 2.30 9.42
C GLY A 182 -9.60 1.35 10.57
N PHE A 183 -8.32 1.12 10.85
CA PHE A 183 -7.90 0.23 11.94
C PHE A 183 -8.21 0.80 13.31
N GLN A 184 -7.93 2.06 13.55
CA GLN A 184 -8.03 2.70 14.85
C GLN A 184 -9.40 3.33 15.14
N SER A 185 -10.21 3.53 14.09
CA SER A 185 -11.52 4.21 14.17
C SER A 185 -11.43 5.56 14.91
N ASP A 186 -12.48 6.02 15.52
CA ASP A 186 -12.48 7.27 16.30
C ASP A 186 -11.71 7.14 17.63
N SER A 187 -11.44 5.91 18.09
CA SER A 187 -10.73 5.65 19.35
C SER A 187 -10.15 4.23 19.37
N LEU A 188 -8.92 4.10 19.81
CA LEU A 188 -8.30 2.81 20.12
C LEU A 188 -9.04 2.02 21.20
N TYR A 189 -9.72 2.71 22.12
CA TYR A 189 -10.52 2.08 23.18
C TYR A 189 -11.72 1.31 22.63
N ASN A 190 -12.18 1.61 21.42
CA ASN A 190 -13.25 0.87 20.78
C ASN A 190 -12.85 -0.61 20.66
N PRO A 191 -13.68 -1.54 21.14
CA PRO A 191 -13.34 -2.97 21.16
C PRO A 191 -13.06 -3.59 19.77
N THR A 192 -13.56 -2.98 18.69
CA THR A 192 -13.28 -3.41 17.32
C THR A 192 -12.05 -2.74 16.70
N SER A 193 -11.41 -1.79 17.40
CA SER A 193 -10.21 -1.12 16.94
C SER A 193 -8.96 -1.95 17.23
N ILE A 194 -7.98 -1.85 16.33
CA ILE A 194 -6.63 -2.39 16.49
C ILE A 194 -5.61 -1.28 16.27
N ALA A 195 -4.50 -1.31 16.98
CA ALA A 195 -3.41 -0.37 16.76
C ALA A 195 -2.77 -0.60 15.38
N ALA A 196 -2.62 0.47 14.60
CA ALA A 196 -1.91 0.46 13.33
C ALA A 196 -0.40 0.57 13.55
N CYS A 197 0.37 -0.07 12.67
CA CYS A 197 1.83 -0.02 12.66
C CYS A 197 2.35 0.23 11.24
N PRO A 198 2.37 1.49 10.78
CA PRO A 198 2.99 1.83 9.52
C PRO A 198 4.43 1.31 9.45
N LYS A 199 4.78 0.69 8.31
CA LYS A 199 6.06 0.04 8.11
C LYS A 199 6.54 0.17 6.67
N HIS A 200 7.83 0.03 6.38
CA HIS A 200 8.94 -0.13 7.32
C HIS A 200 9.74 1.17 7.36
N PHE A 201 10.00 1.71 8.54
CA PHE A 201 10.67 3.00 8.70
C PHE A 201 12.19 2.82 8.67
N ALA A 202 12.92 3.10 7.52
CA ALA A 202 12.40 3.63 6.27
C ALA A 202 13.20 3.10 5.07
N ALA A 203 12.79 3.52 3.85
CA ALA A 203 13.50 3.30 2.59
C ALA A 203 13.63 1.83 2.14
N TYR A 204 12.81 0.92 2.64
CA TYR A 204 12.91 -0.49 2.27
C TYR A 204 12.55 -0.75 0.80
N GLY A 205 11.63 0.02 0.23
CA GLY A 205 11.30 -0.03 -1.21
C GLY A 205 12.41 0.47 -2.15
N TRP A 206 13.53 0.99 -1.60
CA TRP A 206 14.72 1.41 -2.35
C TRP A 206 15.79 0.33 -2.49
N ALA A 207 15.47 -0.93 -2.13
CA ALA A 207 16.38 -2.05 -2.22
C ALA A 207 17.00 -2.19 -3.62
N GLU A 208 18.33 -2.23 -3.70
CA GLU A 208 19.05 -2.28 -4.98
C GLU A 208 18.66 -3.46 -5.86
N GLY A 209 18.25 -3.14 -7.09
CA GLY A 209 17.83 -4.13 -8.08
C GLY A 209 16.55 -4.87 -7.71
N GLY A 210 15.71 -4.29 -6.84
CA GLY A 210 14.48 -4.90 -6.36
C GLY A 210 14.71 -6.19 -5.58
N ARG A 211 15.90 -6.41 -5.05
CA ARG A 211 16.22 -7.58 -4.22
C ARG A 211 15.86 -7.32 -2.78
N ASP A 212 14.99 -8.14 -2.25
CA ASP A 212 14.55 -8.01 -0.87
C ASP A 212 15.72 -8.06 0.12
N TYR A 213 15.62 -7.34 1.23
CA TYR A 213 16.65 -7.20 2.27
C TYR A 213 17.95 -6.52 1.83
N ASN A 214 18.02 -5.98 0.61
CA ASN A 214 19.24 -5.40 0.09
C ASN A 214 19.42 -3.95 0.54
N THR A 215 20.64 -3.44 0.31
CA THR A 215 21.08 -2.06 0.52
C THR A 215 20.12 -1.03 -0.07
N ALA A 216 19.83 0.03 0.68
CA ALA A 216 19.14 1.21 0.20
C ALA A 216 20.12 2.40 0.11
N ASN A 217 20.76 2.57 -1.05
CA ASN A 217 21.54 3.76 -1.36
C ASN A 217 20.64 4.88 -1.85
N ILE A 218 20.39 5.88 -1.03
CA ILE A 218 19.45 6.94 -1.32
C ILE A 218 20.06 8.31 -1.02
N SER A 219 19.82 9.27 -1.91
CA SER A 219 20.21 10.66 -1.61
C SER A 219 19.39 11.20 -0.44
N GLU A 220 19.99 12.07 0.36
CA GLU A 220 19.29 12.71 1.47
C GLU A 220 18.03 13.45 1.00
N SER A 221 18.09 14.14 -0.15
CA SER A 221 16.92 14.81 -0.73
C SER A 221 15.81 13.82 -1.12
N ASP A 222 16.12 12.67 -1.70
CA ASP A 222 15.09 11.69 -2.07
C ASP A 222 14.51 11.01 -0.82
N LEU A 223 15.32 10.82 0.23
CA LEU A 223 14.83 10.35 1.52
C LEU A 223 13.79 11.31 2.10
N TYR A 224 14.10 12.61 2.16
CA TYR A 224 13.23 13.61 2.79
C TYR A 224 12.07 14.07 1.92
N ASP A 225 12.22 14.12 0.58
CA ASP A 225 11.18 14.63 -0.32
C ASP A 225 10.25 13.52 -0.85
N ILE A 226 10.66 12.23 -0.78
CA ILE A 226 9.93 11.14 -1.41
C ILE A 226 9.58 10.03 -0.41
N VAL A 227 10.56 9.53 0.36
CA VAL A 227 10.35 8.35 1.21
C VAL A 227 9.67 8.69 2.53
N LEU A 228 10.05 9.80 3.18
CA LEU A 228 9.54 10.18 4.49
C LEU A 228 8.15 10.85 4.50
N PRO A 229 7.68 11.57 3.45
CA PRO A 229 6.37 12.20 3.47
C PRO A 229 5.19 11.25 3.73
N PRO A 230 5.12 10.01 3.18
CA PRO A 230 4.08 9.04 3.55
C PRO A 230 4.03 8.76 5.06
N PHE A 231 5.18 8.65 5.73
CA PHE A 231 5.25 8.42 7.17
C PHE A 231 4.72 9.60 7.98
N ILE A 232 5.05 10.83 7.57
CA ILE A 232 4.49 12.05 8.21
C ILE A 232 2.98 11.98 8.15
N LYS A 233 2.40 11.64 6.99
CA LYS A 233 0.96 11.59 6.76
C LYS A 233 0.25 10.58 7.65
N VAL A 234 0.80 9.38 7.82
CA VAL A 234 0.21 8.36 8.70
C VAL A 234 0.37 8.70 10.18
N PHE A 235 1.43 9.39 10.58
CA PHE A 235 1.59 9.88 11.95
C PHE A 235 0.63 11.03 12.25
N GLU A 236 0.38 11.93 11.30
CA GLU A 236 -0.67 12.95 11.38
C GLU A 236 -2.08 12.33 11.47
N ALA A 237 -2.31 11.17 10.85
CA ALA A 237 -3.53 10.38 11.01
C ALA A 237 -3.64 9.65 12.35
N GLY A 238 -2.64 9.76 13.23
CA GLY A 238 -2.64 9.23 14.57
C GLY A 238 -2.17 7.78 14.71
N ALA A 239 -1.32 7.28 13.82
CA ALA A 239 -0.78 5.92 13.94
C ALA A 239 -0.13 5.70 15.31
N ALA A 240 -0.59 4.68 16.03
CA ALA A 240 -0.20 4.39 17.40
C ALA A 240 1.21 3.78 17.52
N THR A 241 1.72 3.15 16.47
CA THR A 241 3.02 2.48 16.46
C THR A 241 3.69 2.64 15.11
N THR A 242 4.97 2.25 14.99
CA THR A 242 5.68 2.09 13.72
C THR A 242 6.75 1.02 13.84
N MET A 243 7.10 0.37 12.73
CA MET A 243 8.10 -0.69 12.66
C MET A 243 9.32 -0.24 11.86
N THR A 244 10.53 -0.57 12.33
CA THR A 244 11.77 -0.31 11.57
C THR A 244 11.94 -1.29 10.42
N ALA A 245 12.74 -0.91 9.42
CA ALA A 245 13.01 -1.74 8.26
C ALA A 245 14.20 -2.72 8.48
N PHE A 246 14.25 -3.78 7.68
CA PHE A 246 15.37 -4.74 7.66
C PHE A 246 16.64 -4.20 7.04
N ASN A 247 16.49 -3.37 6.00
CA ASN A 247 17.61 -2.86 5.20
C ASN A 247 18.49 -1.89 5.99
N GLU A 248 19.71 -1.73 5.51
CA GLU A 248 20.52 -0.58 5.88
C GLU A 248 20.27 0.59 4.91
N ILE A 249 20.42 1.81 5.42
CA ILE A 249 20.29 3.06 4.67
C ILE A 249 21.67 3.71 4.64
N ASN A 250 22.26 3.79 3.45
CA ASN A 250 23.59 4.39 3.27
C ASN A 250 24.65 3.83 4.24
N GLY A 251 24.58 2.51 4.52
CA GLY A 251 25.52 1.78 5.39
C GLY A 251 25.13 1.70 6.88
N ILE A 252 23.96 2.21 7.30
CA ILE A 252 23.49 2.12 8.70
C ILE A 252 22.18 1.32 8.74
N PRO A 253 22.13 0.16 9.43
CA PRO A 253 20.89 -0.59 9.60
C PRO A 253 19.77 0.28 10.18
N ALA A 254 18.57 0.23 9.57
CA ALA A 254 17.45 1.08 9.96
C ALA A 254 17.10 0.93 11.45
N THR A 255 17.14 -0.29 11.99
CA THR A 255 16.91 -0.58 13.42
C THR A 255 17.94 0.06 14.36
N GLY A 256 19.17 0.30 13.90
CA GLY A 256 20.23 0.98 14.66
C GLY A 256 20.46 2.43 14.26
N HIS A 257 19.60 3.01 13.43
CA HIS A 257 19.81 4.33 12.83
C HIS A 257 19.34 5.47 13.75
N ALA A 258 20.14 5.79 14.77
CA ALA A 258 19.78 6.80 15.76
C ALA A 258 19.44 8.19 15.17
N PRO A 259 20.14 8.74 14.16
CA PRO A 259 19.72 10.00 13.51
C PRO A 259 18.30 9.95 12.94
N LEU A 260 17.89 8.82 12.37
CA LEU A 260 16.54 8.66 11.79
C LEU A 260 15.47 8.47 12.88
N LEU A 261 15.73 7.57 13.83
CA LEU A 261 14.74 7.18 14.85
C LEU A 261 14.70 8.14 16.03
N ARG A 262 15.85 8.40 16.67
CA ARG A 262 15.89 9.27 17.84
C ARG A 262 15.81 10.74 17.43
N ASP A 263 16.67 11.20 16.50
CA ASP A 263 16.81 12.64 16.26
C ASP A 263 15.69 13.17 15.37
N LEU A 264 15.30 12.45 14.32
CA LEU A 264 14.21 12.85 13.44
C LEU A 264 12.84 12.44 13.99
N LEU A 265 12.59 11.13 14.15
CA LEU A 265 11.25 10.62 14.50
C LEU A 265 10.83 11.07 15.92
N ARG A 266 11.70 10.84 16.94
CA ARG A 266 11.35 11.20 18.33
C ARG A 266 11.49 12.70 18.61
N ASN A 267 12.68 13.29 18.33
CA ASN A 267 12.96 14.64 18.76
C ASN A 267 12.34 15.70 17.84
N LYS A 268 12.44 15.54 16.51
CA LYS A 268 11.96 16.56 15.56
C LYS A 268 10.48 16.42 15.26
N TRP A 269 9.99 15.21 15.02
CA TRP A 269 8.57 14.95 14.72
C TRP A 269 7.74 14.67 15.97
N ASN A 270 8.37 14.52 17.14
CA ASN A 270 7.71 14.28 18.42
C ASN A 270 6.78 13.05 18.41
N PHE A 271 7.13 11.99 17.70
CA PHE A 271 6.34 10.77 17.67
C PHE A 271 6.33 10.08 19.04
N GLN A 272 5.16 9.92 19.63
CA GLN A 272 4.98 9.36 20.99
C GLN A 272 4.55 7.88 20.97
N GLY A 273 4.25 7.31 19.80
CA GLY A 273 3.84 5.91 19.66
C GLY A 273 4.98 4.91 19.89
N VAL A 274 4.64 3.64 19.94
CA VAL A 274 5.62 2.56 20.10
C VAL A 274 6.41 2.35 18.79
N VAL A 275 7.73 2.25 18.90
CA VAL A 275 8.63 1.80 17.82
C VAL A 275 9.03 0.35 18.09
N VAL A 276 8.62 -0.55 17.20
CA VAL A 276 8.99 -1.97 17.26
C VAL A 276 10.04 -2.27 16.19
N SER A 277 10.98 -3.17 16.49
CA SER A 277 11.89 -3.70 15.47
C SER A 277 11.14 -4.62 14.51
N ASP A 278 11.66 -4.84 13.32
CA ASP A 278 11.21 -5.94 12.49
C ASP A 278 11.75 -7.28 13.03
N TRP A 279 11.29 -8.39 12.46
CA TRP A 279 11.60 -9.77 12.88
C TRP A 279 13.11 -9.99 12.97
N GLU A 280 13.62 -10.20 14.19
CA GLU A 280 15.04 -10.38 14.49
C GLU A 280 15.98 -9.24 14.02
N SER A 281 15.48 -8.11 13.56
CA SER A 281 16.30 -7.05 12.96
C SER A 281 17.28 -6.41 13.95
N VAL A 282 17.05 -6.54 15.27
CA VAL A 282 18.04 -6.14 16.29
C VAL A 282 19.30 -6.99 16.19
N THR A 283 19.16 -8.30 16.20
CA THR A 283 20.33 -9.23 16.12
C THR A 283 20.93 -9.27 14.71
N GLN A 284 20.15 -9.01 13.66
CA GLN A 284 20.65 -8.94 12.30
C GLN A 284 21.67 -7.81 12.07
N MET A 285 21.77 -6.82 12.97
CA MET A 285 22.84 -5.82 12.92
C MET A 285 24.25 -6.43 13.00
N GLU A 286 24.38 -7.64 13.56
CA GLU A 286 25.64 -8.42 13.53
C GLU A 286 25.93 -8.94 12.11
N VAL A 287 24.90 -9.45 11.44
CA VAL A 287 25.02 -9.96 10.06
C VAL A 287 25.35 -8.82 9.09
N HIS A 288 24.83 -7.63 9.33
CA HIS A 288 25.24 -6.41 8.62
C HIS A 288 26.70 -6.00 8.87
N GLY A 289 27.37 -6.59 9.87
CA GLY A 289 28.71 -6.19 10.30
C GLY A 289 28.72 -4.82 11.01
N TYR A 290 27.57 -4.34 11.47
CA TYR A 290 27.42 -3.08 12.17
C TYR A 290 27.68 -3.21 13.68
N THR A 291 27.40 -4.38 14.25
CA THR A 291 27.66 -4.70 15.64
C THR A 291 28.47 -6.00 15.77
N GLN A 292 29.17 -6.18 16.88
CA GLN A 292 30.08 -7.31 17.10
C GLN A 292 29.39 -8.51 17.80
N ASN A 293 28.30 -8.26 18.48
CA ASN A 293 27.60 -9.27 19.28
C ASN A 293 26.20 -8.75 19.69
N PRO A 294 25.27 -9.62 20.17
CA PRO A 294 23.91 -9.24 20.56
C PRO A 294 23.86 -8.13 21.62
N LYS A 295 24.83 -8.07 22.54
CA LYS A 295 24.89 -7.00 23.55
C LYS A 295 25.10 -5.62 22.91
N GLN A 296 25.98 -5.53 21.91
CA GLN A 296 26.19 -4.29 21.17
C GLN A 296 24.97 -3.96 20.31
N SER A 297 24.27 -4.96 19.76
CA SER A 297 23.02 -4.77 19.03
C SER A 297 21.91 -4.21 19.94
N ALA A 298 21.73 -4.76 21.14
CA ALA A 298 20.80 -4.22 22.13
C ALA A 298 21.12 -2.76 22.49
N LEU A 299 22.41 -2.45 22.70
CA LEU A 299 22.86 -1.08 22.98
C LEU A 299 22.50 -0.12 21.83
N LYS A 300 22.77 -0.51 20.57
CA LYS A 300 22.51 0.33 19.39
C LYS A 300 21.02 0.53 19.18
N ALA A 301 20.19 -0.50 19.36
CA ALA A 301 18.74 -0.41 19.27
C ALA A 301 18.15 0.52 20.35
N MET A 302 18.58 0.39 21.61
CA MET A 302 18.17 1.29 22.70
C MET A 302 18.59 2.74 22.41
N GLN A 303 19.82 2.96 21.95
CA GLN A 303 20.31 4.30 21.57
C GLN A 303 19.53 4.88 20.39
N ALA A 304 18.96 4.05 19.53
CA ALA A 304 18.07 4.44 18.44
C ALA A 304 16.59 4.54 18.88
N THR A 305 16.28 4.32 20.17
CA THR A 305 14.93 4.42 20.75
C THR A 305 13.92 3.37 20.23
N ILE A 306 14.39 2.15 19.98
CA ILE A 306 13.51 1.00 19.76
C ILE A 306 12.87 0.61 21.09
N ASP A 307 11.53 0.62 21.16
CA ASP A 307 10.79 0.32 22.38
C ASP A 307 10.57 -1.18 22.59
N MET A 308 10.35 -1.91 21.50
CA MET A 308 10.07 -3.34 21.58
C MET A 308 10.89 -4.11 20.56
N GLU A 309 11.52 -5.18 21.02
CA GLU A 309 12.28 -6.14 20.21
C GLU A 309 11.38 -7.27 19.74
N MET A 310 11.25 -7.46 18.42
CA MET A 310 10.48 -8.55 17.85
C MET A 310 11.34 -9.80 17.62
N ALA A 311 10.90 -10.92 18.19
CA ALA A 311 11.38 -12.28 17.97
C ALA A 311 12.82 -12.59 18.38
N SER A 312 13.71 -11.62 18.53
CA SER A 312 15.08 -11.82 18.99
C SER A 312 15.21 -11.83 20.53
N THR A 313 16.42 -11.96 21.06
CA THR A 313 16.68 -12.17 22.49
C THR A 313 17.68 -11.18 23.08
N ALA A 314 18.06 -10.15 22.36
CA ALA A 314 19.10 -9.22 22.75
C ALA A 314 18.70 -8.38 23.96
N TYR A 315 17.44 -7.92 24.01
CA TYR A 315 16.93 -7.13 25.13
C TYR A 315 16.83 -7.94 26.41
N GLU A 316 16.12 -9.06 26.39
CA GLU A 316 15.94 -9.91 27.58
C GLU A 316 17.26 -10.40 28.17
N THR A 317 18.28 -10.60 27.32
CA THR A 317 19.58 -11.14 27.73
C THR A 317 20.52 -10.04 28.25
N HIS A 318 20.55 -8.86 27.62
CA HIS A 318 21.66 -7.92 27.80
C HIS A 318 21.29 -6.55 28.39
N LEU A 319 20.02 -6.13 28.40
CA LEU A 319 19.68 -4.77 28.91
C LEU A 319 20.06 -4.60 30.39
N LYS A 320 19.84 -5.60 31.22
CA LYS A 320 20.24 -5.56 32.64
C LYS A 320 21.77 -5.36 32.81
N GLU A 321 22.55 -6.03 32.01
CA GLU A 321 24.00 -5.90 32.01
C GLU A 321 24.47 -4.53 31.50
N LEU A 322 23.81 -4.01 30.43
CA LEU A 322 24.11 -2.70 29.87
C LEU A 322 23.87 -1.56 30.87
N ILE A 323 22.82 -1.68 31.73
CA ILE A 323 22.57 -0.76 32.84
C ILE A 323 23.70 -0.87 33.88
N ALA A 324 24.05 -2.08 34.29
CA ALA A 324 25.13 -2.31 35.26
C ALA A 324 26.49 -1.77 34.78
N ASP A 325 26.74 -1.81 33.48
CA ASP A 325 27.94 -1.27 32.82
C ASP A 325 27.85 0.28 32.61
N GLY A 326 26.74 0.92 32.96
CA GLY A 326 26.52 2.35 32.76
C GLY A 326 26.48 2.78 31.28
N LYS A 327 26.10 1.89 30.36
CA LYS A 327 25.99 2.13 28.92
C LYS A 327 24.65 2.70 28.52
N ILE A 328 23.60 2.39 29.27
CA ILE A 328 22.24 2.93 29.21
C ILE A 328 21.78 3.24 30.64
N GLU A 329 20.81 4.11 30.77
CA GLU A 329 20.17 4.41 32.04
C GLU A 329 18.87 3.61 32.19
N GLU A 330 18.43 3.30 33.42
CA GLU A 330 17.12 2.65 33.64
C GLU A 330 15.99 3.53 33.09
N LYS A 331 16.18 4.84 33.07
CA LYS A 331 15.25 5.80 32.45
C LYS A 331 15.00 5.51 30.96
N ASP A 332 15.98 5.04 30.21
CA ASP A 332 15.79 4.71 28.78
C ASP A 332 14.80 3.55 28.62
N ILE A 333 14.84 2.58 29.54
CA ILE A 333 13.87 1.48 29.62
C ILE A 333 12.51 2.00 30.09
N ASP A 334 12.48 2.86 31.11
CA ASP A 334 11.24 3.45 31.65
C ASP A 334 10.47 4.22 30.56
N ASP A 335 11.17 4.98 29.73
CA ASP A 335 10.58 5.74 28.64
C ASP A 335 9.96 4.80 27.56
N ALA A 336 10.59 3.66 27.24
CA ALA A 336 10.04 2.65 26.35
C ALA A 336 8.82 1.93 26.94
N VAL A 337 8.92 1.51 28.20
CA VAL A 337 7.82 0.86 28.94
C VAL A 337 6.60 1.78 29.03
N LYS A 338 6.81 3.07 29.30
CA LYS A 338 5.71 4.07 29.34
C LYS A 338 4.91 4.08 28.05
N ARG A 339 5.58 4.08 26.89
CA ARG A 339 4.90 4.05 25.58
C ARG A 339 4.08 2.79 25.38
N ILE A 340 4.62 1.64 25.78
CA ILE A 340 3.94 0.34 25.66
C ILE A 340 2.74 0.27 26.62
N LEU A 341 2.90 0.67 27.88
CA LEU A 341 1.80 0.69 28.86
C LEU A 341 0.71 1.66 28.45
N ARG A 342 1.07 2.86 27.94
CA ARG A 342 0.12 3.84 27.40
C ARG A 342 -0.72 3.20 26.28
N LEU A 343 -0.09 2.54 25.30
CA LEU A 343 -0.79 1.84 24.23
C LEU A 343 -1.78 0.80 24.77
N LYS A 344 -1.38 0.02 25.78
CA LYS A 344 -2.26 -0.97 26.43
C LYS A 344 -3.47 -0.33 27.10
N PHE A 345 -3.29 0.80 27.78
CA PHE A 345 -4.40 1.56 28.37
C PHE A 345 -5.31 2.16 27.29
N GLU A 346 -4.75 2.79 26.27
CA GLU A 346 -5.50 3.38 25.16
C GLU A 346 -6.34 2.33 24.40
N LEU A 347 -5.85 1.11 24.29
CA LEU A 347 -6.58 -0.04 23.74
C LEU A 347 -7.64 -0.60 24.73
N GLY A 348 -7.74 -0.08 25.95
CA GLY A 348 -8.68 -0.57 26.96
C GLY A 348 -8.38 -1.96 27.49
N LEU A 349 -7.15 -2.46 27.33
CA LEU A 349 -6.78 -3.84 27.74
C LEU A 349 -6.82 -4.05 29.23
N PHE A 350 -6.61 -3.01 30.04
CA PHE A 350 -6.73 -3.11 31.50
C PHE A 350 -8.17 -3.19 31.98
N ASP A 351 -9.12 -2.60 31.25
CA ASP A 351 -10.54 -2.65 31.58
C ASP A 351 -11.20 -3.90 31.02
N ASN A 352 -10.74 -4.38 29.85
CA ASN A 352 -11.26 -5.56 29.19
C ASN A 352 -10.13 -6.38 28.54
N PRO A 353 -9.33 -7.10 29.32
CA PRO A 353 -8.19 -7.86 28.83
C PRO A 353 -8.58 -9.09 28.00
N TYR A 354 -9.78 -9.61 28.18
CA TYR A 354 -10.21 -10.88 27.58
C TYR A 354 -10.89 -10.73 26.21
N GLY A 355 -11.11 -9.47 25.81
CA GLY A 355 -11.76 -9.17 24.53
C GLY A 355 -13.25 -9.50 24.53
N HIS A 356 -13.90 -9.20 23.40
CA HIS A 356 -15.35 -9.41 23.22
C HIS A 356 -15.62 -10.57 22.25
N THR A 357 -14.90 -11.69 22.38
CA THR A 357 -15.00 -12.82 21.45
C THR A 357 -16.43 -13.39 21.29
N ALA A 358 -17.31 -13.19 22.30
CA ALA A 358 -18.69 -13.67 22.27
C ALA A 358 -19.71 -12.67 21.66
N GLU A 359 -19.32 -11.41 21.45
CA GLU A 359 -20.26 -10.34 21.03
C GLU A 359 -20.06 -9.86 19.60
N PHE A 360 -19.03 -10.38 18.90
CA PHE A 360 -18.68 -9.90 17.56
C PHE A 360 -19.42 -10.65 16.45
N PRO A 361 -19.79 -9.92 15.39
CA PRO A 361 -20.45 -10.52 14.25
C PRO A 361 -19.55 -11.55 13.57
N GLU A 362 -20.20 -12.45 12.88
CA GLU A 362 -19.59 -13.52 12.11
C GLU A 362 -18.48 -13.01 11.19
N LEU A 363 -17.38 -13.73 11.14
CA LEU A 363 -16.38 -13.60 10.08
C LEU A 363 -17.07 -13.83 8.72
N LEU A 364 -16.58 -13.17 7.66
CA LEU A 364 -17.20 -13.25 6.33
C LEU A 364 -18.65 -12.74 6.30
N ASN A 365 -18.98 -11.78 7.15
CA ASN A 365 -20.29 -11.13 7.15
C ASN A 365 -20.62 -10.64 5.72
N PRO A 366 -21.91 -10.75 5.27
CA PRO A 366 -22.30 -10.26 3.95
C PRO A 366 -21.92 -8.82 3.63
N LYS A 367 -21.90 -7.93 4.64
CA LYS A 367 -21.42 -6.55 4.46
C LYS A 367 -19.92 -6.51 4.19
N HIS A 368 -19.13 -7.31 4.89
CA HIS A 368 -17.67 -7.42 4.68
C HIS A 368 -17.38 -7.95 3.28
N LEU A 369 -18.06 -8.99 2.85
CA LEU A 369 -17.94 -9.54 1.49
C LEU A 369 -18.33 -8.52 0.41
N ASN A 370 -19.36 -7.68 0.68
CA ASN A 370 -19.73 -6.63 -0.26
C ASN A 370 -18.64 -5.55 -0.39
N VAL A 371 -18.00 -5.13 0.72
CA VAL A 371 -16.87 -4.22 0.69
C VAL A 371 -15.72 -4.81 -0.14
N ALA A 372 -15.37 -6.09 0.11
CA ALA A 372 -14.36 -6.80 -0.65
C ALA A 372 -14.68 -6.88 -2.16
N LYS A 373 -15.95 -7.16 -2.51
CA LYS A 373 -16.41 -7.17 -3.90
C LYS A 373 -16.27 -5.79 -4.56
N THR A 374 -16.78 -4.74 -3.91
CA THR A 374 -16.73 -3.37 -4.43
C THR A 374 -15.29 -2.92 -4.62
N MET A 375 -14.42 -3.22 -3.64
CA MET A 375 -12.99 -2.89 -3.74
C MET A 375 -12.32 -3.62 -4.91
N ALA A 376 -12.63 -4.90 -5.14
CA ALA A 376 -12.10 -5.64 -6.28
C ALA A 376 -12.62 -5.11 -7.63
N GLN A 377 -13.86 -4.62 -7.68
CA GLN A 377 -14.42 -3.95 -8.87
C GLN A 377 -13.70 -2.63 -9.16
N GLU A 378 -13.54 -1.77 -8.14
CA GLU A 378 -12.93 -0.45 -8.29
C GLU A 378 -11.41 -0.46 -8.47
N SER A 379 -10.74 -1.54 -8.06
CA SER A 379 -9.29 -1.73 -8.19
C SER A 379 -8.86 -2.25 -9.55
N ALA A 380 -9.74 -2.93 -10.28
CA ALA A 380 -9.41 -3.47 -11.59
C ALA A 380 -9.21 -2.36 -12.63
N VAL A 381 -8.08 -2.40 -13.33
CA VAL A 381 -7.69 -1.38 -14.31
C VAL A 381 -7.90 -1.91 -15.73
N LEU A 382 -8.73 -1.26 -16.51
CA LEU A 382 -8.89 -1.55 -17.94
C LEU A 382 -7.74 -0.86 -18.70
N LEU A 383 -6.75 -1.63 -19.13
CA LEU A 383 -5.56 -1.10 -19.81
C LEU A 383 -5.76 -0.93 -21.31
N LYS A 384 -6.59 -1.78 -21.92
CA LYS A 384 -6.90 -1.76 -23.36
C LYS A 384 -8.33 -2.20 -23.60
N ASN A 385 -9.01 -1.61 -24.57
CA ASN A 385 -10.34 -2.03 -25.03
C ASN A 385 -10.58 -1.61 -26.49
N SER A 386 -9.90 -2.31 -27.39
CA SER A 386 -10.01 -2.07 -28.84
C SER A 386 -11.41 -2.46 -29.33
N ASN A 387 -11.95 -1.64 -30.21
CA ASN A 387 -13.28 -1.86 -30.80
C ASN A 387 -14.42 -2.03 -29.78
N ARG A 388 -14.22 -1.59 -28.54
CA ARG A 388 -15.19 -1.75 -27.44
C ARG A 388 -15.62 -3.22 -27.29
N VAL A 389 -14.67 -4.15 -27.27
CA VAL A 389 -14.94 -5.57 -27.10
C VAL A 389 -15.47 -5.89 -25.69
N LEU A 390 -15.18 -5.04 -24.74
CA LEU A 390 -15.79 -5.01 -23.41
C LEU A 390 -16.70 -3.76 -23.27
N PRO A 391 -17.83 -3.85 -22.54
CA PRO A 391 -18.37 -5.06 -21.91
C PRO A 391 -18.80 -6.12 -22.92
N LEU A 392 -18.88 -7.38 -22.47
CA LEU A 392 -19.29 -8.50 -23.32
C LEU A 392 -20.70 -8.26 -23.89
N SER A 393 -20.85 -8.33 -25.22
CA SER A 393 -22.13 -8.13 -25.90
C SER A 393 -23.14 -9.24 -25.56
N ASP A 394 -24.42 -8.90 -25.48
CA ASP A 394 -25.51 -9.87 -25.34
C ASP A 394 -25.67 -10.82 -26.54
N ASP A 395 -25.01 -10.52 -27.68
CA ASP A 395 -24.99 -11.37 -28.89
C ASP A 395 -24.07 -12.58 -28.74
N ILE A 396 -23.16 -12.61 -27.77
CA ILE A 396 -22.26 -13.72 -27.50
C ILE A 396 -23.04 -14.96 -27.15
N LYS A 397 -22.79 -16.08 -27.87
CA LYS A 397 -23.40 -17.39 -27.64
C LYS A 397 -22.41 -18.42 -27.13
N THR A 398 -21.15 -18.31 -27.52
CA THR A 398 -20.10 -19.26 -27.14
C THR A 398 -18.87 -18.50 -26.62
N LEU A 399 -18.53 -18.75 -25.35
CA LEU A 399 -17.40 -18.17 -24.65
C LEU A 399 -16.40 -19.26 -24.30
N VAL A 400 -15.13 -19.06 -24.63
CA VAL A 400 -14.04 -19.95 -24.24
C VAL A 400 -13.15 -19.26 -23.22
N VAL A 401 -13.05 -19.87 -22.04
CA VAL A 401 -12.19 -19.40 -20.92
C VAL A 401 -10.93 -20.26 -20.90
N VAL A 402 -9.76 -19.65 -20.95
CA VAL A 402 -8.48 -20.37 -20.98
C VAL A 402 -7.52 -19.76 -19.95
N GLY A 403 -6.82 -20.61 -19.24
CA GLY A 403 -5.76 -20.20 -18.30
C GLY A 403 -5.96 -20.75 -16.89
N PRO A 404 -4.85 -20.93 -16.15
CA PRO A 404 -4.89 -21.56 -14.81
C PRO A 404 -5.55 -20.65 -13.77
N LEU A 405 -5.41 -19.33 -13.91
CA LEU A 405 -5.87 -18.37 -12.92
C LEU A 405 -7.38 -18.07 -12.99
N ALA A 406 -8.11 -18.64 -13.97
CA ALA A 406 -9.56 -18.59 -13.98
C ALA A 406 -10.19 -19.35 -12.78
N ASP A 407 -9.52 -20.40 -12.30
CA ASP A 407 -9.97 -21.26 -11.20
C ASP A 407 -8.83 -21.55 -10.22
N ALA A 408 -8.34 -20.50 -9.57
CA ALA A 408 -7.21 -20.54 -8.64
C ALA A 408 -7.59 -19.84 -7.31
N PRO A 409 -8.44 -20.47 -6.49
CA PRO A 409 -8.99 -19.84 -5.27
C PRO A 409 -7.92 -19.48 -4.23
N HIS A 410 -6.77 -20.15 -4.25
CA HIS A 410 -5.63 -19.80 -3.40
C HIS A 410 -4.90 -18.56 -3.93
N ASP A 411 -4.58 -18.55 -5.23
CA ASP A 411 -3.72 -17.50 -5.80
C ASP A 411 -4.42 -16.15 -5.93
N GLN A 412 -5.72 -16.14 -6.17
CA GLN A 412 -6.49 -14.89 -6.23
C GLN A 412 -6.48 -14.10 -4.92
N LEU A 413 -6.21 -14.74 -3.77
CA LEU A 413 -6.14 -14.09 -2.48
C LEU A 413 -4.91 -13.19 -2.34
N GLY A 414 -3.82 -13.49 -3.05
CA GLY A 414 -2.57 -12.74 -2.96
C GLY A 414 -1.64 -13.18 -1.84
N THR A 415 -0.62 -12.39 -1.56
CA THR A 415 0.37 -12.62 -0.50
C THR A 415 -0.14 -12.15 0.88
N TRP A 416 0.48 -12.60 1.97
CA TRP A 416 0.20 -12.18 3.35
C TRP A 416 -1.27 -12.38 3.79
N ILE A 417 -1.82 -13.57 3.54
CA ILE A 417 -3.22 -13.91 3.82
C ILE A 417 -3.40 -14.81 5.06
N PHE A 418 -2.47 -14.88 5.94
CA PHE A 418 -2.37 -15.82 7.07
C PHE A 418 -3.66 -16.50 7.54
N ASP A 419 -4.76 -15.74 7.66
CA ASP A 419 -6.04 -16.21 8.20
C ASP A 419 -7.12 -16.35 7.11
N GLY A 420 -6.82 -15.93 5.86
CA GLY A 420 -7.64 -16.16 4.70
C GLY A 420 -7.62 -17.63 4.28
N ARG A 421 -8.76 -18.12 3.73
CA ARG A 421 -8.88 -19.51 3.30
C ARG A 421 -9.37 -19.58 1.87
N LYS A 422 -8.76 -20.45 1.07
CA LYS A 422 -9.16 -20.69 -0.32
C LYS A 422 -10.60 -21.21 -0.47
N GLU A 423 -11.11 -21.86 0.58
CA GLU A 423 -12.48 -22.37 0.62
C GLU A 423 -13.54 -21.26 0.68
N ASP A 424 -13.17 -20.06 1.15
CA ASP A 424 -14.04 -18.89 1.21
C ASP A 424 -14.01 -18.07 -0.09
N ALA A 425 -13.04 -18.33 -0.96
CA ALA A 425 -12.83 -17.58 -2.19
C ALA A 425 -13.78 -18.05 -3.31
N ILE A 426 -14.41 -17.09 -3.99
CA ILE A 426 -15.24 -17.34 -5.16
C ILE A 426 -14.42 -17.04 -6.41
N THR A 427 -14.15 -18.07 -7.24
CA THR A 427 -13.28 -17.92 -8.40
C THR A 427 -13.96 -17.22 -9.59
N PRO A 428 -13.17 -16.58 -10.48
CA PRO A 428 -13.69 -16.04 -11.73
C PRO A 428 -14.46 -17.08 -12.55
N LEU A 429 -13.94 -18.30 -12.69
CA LEU A 429 -14.60 -19.36 -13.43
C LEU A 429 -15.97 -19.75 -12.85
N GLN A 430 -16.10 -19.80 -11.51
CA GLN A 430 -17.40 -20.08 -10.85
C GLN A 430 -18.42 -19.02 -11.20
N SER A 431 -18.07 -17.74 -11.08
CA SER A 431 -18.97 -16.63 -11.38
C SER A 431 -19.30 -16.50 -12.86
N LEU A 432 -18.30 -16.67 -13.74
CA LEU A 432 -18.51 -16.68 -15.19
C LEU A 432 -19.46 -17.80 -15.64
N LYS A 433 -19.33 -19.01 -15.08
CA LYS A 433 -20.26 -20.10 -15.35
C LYS A 433 -21.70 -19.78 -14.92
N ALA A 434 -21.87 -19.15 -13.75
CA ALA A 434 -23.16 -18.74 -13.26
C ALA A 434 -23.81 -17.67 -14.17
N MET A 435 -23.06 -16.64 -14.54
CA MET A 435 -23.49 -15.56 -15.44
C MET A 435 -23.81 -16.10 -16.85
N ALA A 436 -22.91 -16.89 -17.42
CA ALA A 436 -23.12 -17.52 -18.74
C ALA A 436 -24.40 -18.36 -18.77
N LYS A 437 -24.63 -19.19 -17.74
CA LYS A 437 -25.87 -19.98 -17.61
C LYS A 437 -27.10 -19.08 -17.55
N ALA A 438 -27.07 -17.98 -16.78
CA ALA A 438 -28.19 -17.05 -16.67
C ALA A 438 -28.53 -16.36 -18.01
N LYS A 439 -27.50 -16.09 -18.83
CA LYS A 439 -27.59 -15.43 -20.15
C LYS A 439 -27.75 -16.43 -21.30
N GLY A 440 -27.77 -17.75 -21.08
CA GLY A 440 -27.86 -18.76 -22.12
C GLY A 440 -26.60 -18.87 -23.01
N ILE A 441 -25.43 -18.52 -22.49
CA ILE A 441 -24.15 -18.61 -23.19
C ILE A 441 -23.51 -19.97 -22.91
N GLU A 442 -23.05 -20.67 -23.97
CA GLU A 442 -22.23 -21.87 -23.84
C GLU A 442 -20.80 -21.46 -23.39
N LEU A 443 -20.37 -21.85 -22.18
CA LEU A 443 -19.06 -21.60 -21.67
C LEU A 443 -18.23 -22.89 -21.64
N LYS A 444 -17.05 -22.86 -22.29
CA LYS A 444 -16.06 -23.92 -22.24
C LYS A 444 -14.83 -23.43 -21.50
N TYR A 445 -14.20 -24.31 -20.72
CA TYR A 445 -13.02 -23.99 -19.93
C TYR A 445 -11.86 -24.93 -20.25
N HIS A 446 -10.68 -24.35 -20.45
CA HIS A 446 -9.41 -25.06 -20.59
C HIS A 446 -8.38 -24.45 -19.61
N ARG A 447 -7.89 -25.25 -18.69
CA ARG A 447 -6.82 -24.81 -17.79
C ARG A 447 -5.56 -24.43 -18.55
N ALA A 448 -5.25 -25.11 -19.65
CA ALA A 448 -4.14 -24.92 -20.58
C ALA A 448 -2.73 -25.07 -19.98
N LEU A 449 -2.49 -24.55 -18.81
CA LEU A 449 -1.25 -24.62 -18.05
C LEU A 449 -1.55 -25.19 -16.66
N GLU A 450 -0.67 -26.00 -16.13
CA GLU A 450 -0.83 -26.54 -14.76
C GLU A 450 -0.71 -25.43 -13.72
N THR A 451 0.28 -24.55 -13.87
CA THR A 451 0.52 -23.33 -13.08
C THR A 451 0.87 -22.19 -14.04
N SER A 452 0.91 -20.95 -13.55
CA SER A 452 1.34 -19.78 -14.34
C SER A 452 2.77 -19.94 -14.88
N ARG A 453 3.62 -20.69 -14.20
CA ARG A 453 5.03 -20.95 -14.55
C ARG A 453 5.26 -22.14 -15.48
N SER A 454 4.20 -22.89 -15.81
CA SER A 454 4.33 -24.09 -16.66
C SER A 454 4.84 -23.73 -18.06
N LYS A 455 5.84 -24.47 -18.53
CA LYS A 455 6.47 -24.28 -19.85
C LYS A 455 5.76 -25.02 -20.99
N ASN A 456 4.78 -25.85 -20.68
CA ASN A 456 4.09 -26.69 -21.65
C ASN A 456 2.58 -26.39 -21.63
N ILE A 457 2.02 -26.07 -22.78
CA ILE A 457 0.57 -25.90 -22.98
C ILE A 457 -0.06 -27.28 -23.16
N ILE A 458 -1.03 -27.60 -22.29
CA ILE A 458 -1.79 -28.86 -22.30
C ILE A 458 -3.02 -28.71 -23.19
N GLY A 459 -3.34 -29.73 -23.97
CA GLY A 459 -4.58 -29.76 -24.73
C GLY A 459 -4.66 -28.78 -25.90
N LYS A 460 -3.53 -28.36 -26.50
CA LYS A 460 -3.46 -27.37 -27.59
C LYS A 460 -4.52 -27.57 -28.69
N GLN A 461 -4.70 -28.81 -29.18
CA GLN A 461 -5.65 -29.08 -30.28
C GLN A 461 -7.10 -28.91 -29.83
N ALA A 462 -7.45 -29.32 -28.59
CA ALA A 462 -8.79 -29.13 -28.03
C ALA A 462 -9.10 -27.63 -27.83
N ILE A 463 -8.13 -26.88 -27.29
CA ILE A 463 -8.24 -25.42 -27.14
C ILE A 463 -8.52 -24.76 -28.49
N LEU A 464 -7.68 -25.01 -29.51
CA LEU A 464 -7.85 -24.43 -30.85
C LEU A 464 -9.17 -24.82 -31.51
N ASN A 465 -9.65 -26.05 -31.29
CA ASN A 465 -10.94 -26.50 -31.85
C ASN A 465 -12.10 -25.73 -31.23
N ASP A 466 -12.08 -25.47 -29.92
CA ASP A 466 -13.14 -24.71 -29.25
C ASP A 466 -13.03 -23.21 -29.54
N VAL A 467 -11.82 -22.64 -29.59
CA VAL A 467 -11.57 -21.23 -29.96
C VAL A 467 -12.10 -20.92 -31.36
N ARG A 468 -11.94 -21.83 -32.36
CA ARG A 468 -12.51 -21.64 -33.70
C ARG A 468 -14.03 -21.49 -33.72
N ARG A 469 -14.73 -22.08 -32.75
CA ARG A 469 -16.20 -22.03 -32.61
C ARG A 469 -16.67 -20.90 -31.67
N ALA A 470 -15.76 -20.32 -30.89
CA ALA A 470 -16.07 -19.25 -29.97
C ALA A 470 -16.46 -17.96 -30.68
N ASP A 471 -17.28 -17.16 -30.04
CA ASP A 471 -17.48 -15.76 -30.38
C ASP A 471 -16.40 -14.89 -29.76
N LEU A 472 -15.90 -15.26 -28.58
CA LEU A 472 -14.86 -14.55 -27.84
C LEU A 472 -14.08 -15.51 -26.92
N VAL A 473 -12.81 -15.19 -26.71
CA VAL A 473 -11.91 -15.90 -25.78
C VAL A 473 -11.52 -15.00 -24.60
N LEU A 474 -11.70 -15.52 -23.38
CA LEU A 474 -11.19 -14.92 -22.15
C LEU A 474 -9.93 -15.67 -21.70
N LEU A 475 -8.81 -14.99 -21.64
CA LEU A 475 -7.56 -15.52 -21.10
C LEU A 475 -7.40 -15.05 -19.65
N PHE A 476 -7.07 -15.97 -18.74
CA PHE A 476 -6.73 -15.67 -17.35
C PHE A 476 -5.24 -15.95 -17.12
N LEU A 477 -4.46 -14.90 -17.09
CA LEU A 477 -3.01 -14.88 -17.06
C LEU A 477 -2.48 -14.18 -15.80
N GLY A 478 -1.17 -14.25 -15.57
CA GLY A 478 -0.52 -13.51 -14.50
C GLY A 478 0.42 -14.35 -13.65
N GLU A 479 0.44 -14.04 -12.35
CA GLU A 479 1.29 -14.67 -11.36
C GLU A 479 0.48 -15.47 -10.33
N GLU A 480 1.06 -16.60 -9.88
CA GLU A 480 0.63 -17.22 -8.63
C GLU A 480 0.97 -16.29 -7.45
N SER A 481 0.18 -16.32 -6.38
CA SER A 481 0.39 -15.47 -5.19
C SER A 481 1.79 -15.56 -4.60
N ILE A 482 2.41 -16.74 -4.67
CA ILE A 482 3.78 -17.00 -4.17
C ILE A 482 4.87 -16.26 -4.96
N LEU A 483 4.59 -15.66 -6.10
CA LEU A 483 5.59 -14.93 -6.89
C LEU A 483 5.73 -13.46 -6.46
N SER A 484 4.90 -12.98 -5.55
CA SER A 484 4.99 -11.65 -4.94
C SER A 484 4.98 -11.74 -3.41
N GLY A 485 5.35 -10.66 -2.73
CA GLY A 485 5.52 -10.60 -1.28
C GLY A 485 6.97 -10.67 -0.85
N GLU A 486 7.17 -10.87 0.45
CA GLU A 486 8.48 -10.87 1.09
C GLU A 486 9.38 -12.00 0.58
N SER A 487 10.63 -11.68 0.29
CA SER A 487 11.64 -12.60 -0.25
C SER A 487 11.34 -13.15 -1.66
N HIS A 488 10.34 -12.60 -2.36
CA HIS A 488 9.91 -13.05 -3.69
C HIS A 488 10.28 -12.04 -4.80
N SER A 489 11.54 -11.64 -4.85
CA SER A 489 12.07 -10.77 -5.92
C SER A 489 12.25 -11.54 -7.21
N LEU A 490 11.88 -10.93 -8.35
CA LEU A 490 12.03 -11.50 -9.70
C LEU A 490 12.92 -10.61 -10.55
N ALA A 491 13.98 -11.16 -11.11
CA ALA A 491 14.83 -10.45 -12.06
C ALA A 491 14.14 -10.23 -13.42
N ASN A 492 13.32 -11.19 -13.86
CA ASN A 492 12.46 -11.06 -15.03
C ASN A 492 11.00 -11.04 -14.59
N ILE A 493 10.30 -9.96 -14.93
CA ILE A 493 8.90 -9.71 -14.60
C ILE A 493 7.95 -9.94 -15.80
N ASP A 494 8.40 -10.60 -16.86
CA ASP A 494 7.51 -11.05 -17.93
C ASP A 494 6.45 -12.03 -17.39
N LEU A 495 5.34 -12.16 -18.09
CA LEU A 495 4.42 -13.28 -17.88
C LEU A 495 5.20 -14.59 -17.93
N GLN A 496 5.24 -15.31 -16.82
CA GLN A 496 6.09 -16.48 -16.63
C GLN A 496 5.61 -17.70 -17.44
N GLY A 497 6.50 -18.69 -17.63
CA GLY A 497 6.18 -19.95 -18.32
C GLY A 497 5.80 -19.78 -19.78
N ALA A 498 4.81 -20.52 -20.23
CA ALA A 498 4.31 -20.50 -21.62
C ALA A 498 3.05 -19.64 -21.79
N GLN A 499 2.85 -18.62 -20.95
CA GLN A 499 1.65 -17.78 -21.01
C GLN A 499 1.63 -16.92 -22.28
N MET A 500 2.77 -16.33 -22.68
CA MET A 500 2.83 -15.55 -23.92
C MET A 500 2.63 -16.44 -25.15
N GLU A 501 3.22 -17.63 -25.19
CA GLU A 501 2.99 -18.63 -26.24
C GLU A 501 1.52 -19.08 -26.32
N LEU A 502 0.82 -19.11 -25.18
CA LEU A 502 -0.62 -19.41 -25.14
C LEU A 502 -1.42 -18.29 -25.80
N VAL A 503 -1.08 -17.02 -25.54
CA VAL A 503 -1.69 -15.86 -26.23
C VAL A 503 -1.45 -15.94 -27.73
N GLU A 504 -0.20 -16.11 -28.14
CA GLU A 504 0.19 -16.24 -29.57
C GLU A 504 -0.60 -17.36 -30.25
N MET A 505 -0.66 -18.54 -29.61
CA MET A 505 -1.40 -19.69 -30.16
C MET A 505 -2.89 -19.37 -30.33
N VAL A 506 -3.54 -18.76 -29.36
CA VAL A 506 -4.96 -18.42 -29.41
C VAL A 506 -5.23 -17.34 -30.45
N ALA A 507 -4.40 -16.32 -30.52
CA ALA A 507 -4.52 -15.22 -31.47
C ALA A 507 -4.44 -15.66 -32.96
N THR A 508 -3.73 -16.76 -33.27
CA THR A 508 -3.67 -17.28 -34.64
C THR A 508 -5.04 -17.64 -35.23
N VAL A 509 -6.06 -17.82 -34.40
CA VAL A 509 -7.42 -18.20 -34.87
C VAL A 509 -8.21 -16.96 -35.33
N GLY A 510 -7.80 -15.74 -34.95
CA GLY A 510 -8.43 -14.50 -35.40
C GLY A 510 -9.79 -14.24 -34.74
N LYS A 511 -10.02 -14.74 -33.51
CA LYS A 511 -11.19 -14.40 -32.69
C LYS A 511 -10.83 -13.27 -31.73
N PRO A 512 -11.80 -12.46 -31.25
CA PRO A 512 -11.55 -11.49 -30.20
C PRO A 512 -10.97 -12.15 -28.94
N VAL A 513 -9.88 -11.59 -28.40
CA VAL A 513 -9.16 -12.10 -27.25
C VAL A 513 -9.11 -11.04 -26.16
N VAL A 514 -9.66 -11.36 -25.00
CA VAL A 514 -9.63 -10.53 -23.80
C VAL A 514 -8.75 -11.19 -22.76
N ALA A 515 -7.73 -10.49 -22.26
CA ALA A 515 -6.91 -10.96 -21.16
C ALA A 515 -7.37 -10.34 -19.82
N THR A 516 -7.57 -11.16 -18.82
CA THR A 516 -7.66 -10.75 -17.41
C THR A 516 -6.36 -11.18 -16.73
N ILE A 517 -5.60 -10.21 -16.21
CA ILE A 517 -4.28 -10.46 -15.60
C ILE A 517 -4.40 -10.35 -14.10
N LEU A 518 -4.03 -11.42 -13.39
CA LEU A 518 -3.92 -11.46 -11.92
C LEU A 518 -2.44 -11.49 -11.56
N ALA A 519 -1.94 -10.45 -10.86
CA ALA A 519 -0.54 -10.38 -10.47
C ALA A 519 -0.34 -9.45 -9.27
N GLY A 520 0.74 -9.67 -8.52
CA GLY A 520 1.12 -8.84 -7.38
C GLY A 520 2.03 -7.66 -7.74
N ARG A 521 2.36 -7.48 -9.01
CA ARG A 521 3.28 -6.45 -9.53
C ARG A 521 2.91 -6.05 -10.95
N PRO A 522 3.43 -4.95 -11.52
CA PRO A 522 3.40 -4.68 -12.94
C PRO A 522 4.20 -5.76 -13.70
N VAL A 523 3.53 -6.72 -14.33
CA VAL A 523 4.20 -7.69 -15.21
C VAL A 523 4.34 -7.11 -16.62
N THR A 524 5.41 -7.50 -17.34
CA THR A 524 5.64 -7.08 -18.71
C THR A 524 5.04 -8.09 -19.68
N PHE A 525 4.36 -7.61 -20.72
CA PHE A 525 3.70 -8.43 -21.75
C PHE A 525 3.63 -7.73 -23.12
N GLU A 526 4.51 -6.77 -23.38
CA GLU A 526 4.52 -5.98 -24.62
C GLU A 526 4.52 -6.85 -25.89
N ARG A 527 5.25 -7.98 -25.87
CA ARG A 527 5.32 -8.92 -27.02
C ARG A 527 3.95 -9.40 -27.49
N VAL A 528 3.00 -9.59 -26.56
CA VAL A 528 1.68 -10.14 -26.86
C VAL A 528 0.55 -9.12 -26.74
N GLU A 529 0.81 -7.96 -26.18
CA GLU A 529 -0.20 -6.90 -26.01
C GLU A 529 -0.90 -6.53 -27.34
N PRO A 530 -0.20 -6.41 -28.52
CA PRO A 530 -0.87 -6.10 -29.77
C PRO A 530 -1.86 -7.18 -30.25
N MET A 531 -1.76 -8.40 -29.73
CA MET A 531 -2.62 -9.54 -30.08
C MET A 531 -3.89 -9.61 -29.23
N LEU A 532 -4.01 -8.76 -28.20
CA LEU A 532 -5.15 -8.69 -27.27
C LEU A 532 -6.09 -7.55 -27.68
N ASP A 533 -7.39 -7.82 -27.74
CA ASP A 533 -8.41 -6.80 -28.01
C ASP A 533 -8.75 -6.00 -26.75
N ALA A 534 -8.71 -6.62 -25.56
CA ALA A 534 -8.83 -5.93 -24.30
C ALA A 534 -7.93 -6.56 -23.21
N VAL A 535 -7.52 -5.73 -22.27
CA VAL A 535 -6.74 -6.13 -21.09
C VAL A 535 -7.35 -5.53 -19.84
N LEU A 536 -7.84 -6.40 -18.96
CA LEU A 536 -8.30 -6.06 -17.61
C LEU A 536 -7.24 -6.53 -16.61
N TYR A 537 -6.58 -5.59 -15.95
CA TYR A 537 -5.58 -5.88 -14.92
C TYR A 537 -6.25 -5.90 -13.56
N ALA A 538 -6.47 -7.10 -13.02
CA ALA A 538 -7.28 -7.31 -11.82
C ALA A 538 -6.45 -7.47 -10.53
N TRP A 539 -5.11 -7.45 -10.62
CA TRP A 539 -4.19 -7.69 -9.51
C TRP A 539 -4.44 -9.05 -8.84
N HIS A 540 -4.27 -9.17 -7.51
CA HIS A 540 -4.83 -10.24 -6.71
C HIS A 540 -6.07 -9.70 -5.97
N PRO A 541 -7.28 -10.04 -6.42
CA PRO A 541 -8.52 -9.33 -6.03
C PRO A 541 -9.14 -9.81 -4.70
N GLY A 542 -8.57 -10.83 -4.04
CA GLY A 542 -9.06 -11.33 -2.76
C GLY A 542 -10.25 -12.29 -2.87
N THR A 543 -10.99 -12.40 -1.76
CA THR A 543 -12.08 -13.39 -1.58
C THR A 543 -13.17 -13.29 -2.65
N MET A 544 -13.51 -12.07 -3.07
CA MET A 544 -14.63 -11.80 -3.98
C MET A 544 -14.21 -11.56 -5.43
N ALA A 545 -13.06 -12.09 -5.84
CA ALA A 545 -12.52 -11.97 -7.20
C ALA A 545 -13.53 -12.36 -8.29
N GLY A 546 -14.19 -13.50 -8.13
CA GLY A 546 -15.11 -14.04 -9.12
C GLY A 546 -16.30 -13.12 -9.41
N PRO A 547 -17.12 -12.76 -8.41
CA PRO A 547 -18.23 -11.83 -8.62
C PRO A 547 -17.79 -10.48 -9.18
N ALA A 548 -16.66 -9.93 -8.69
CA ALA A 548 -16.16 -8.64 -9.16
C ALA A 548 -15.75 -8.68 -10.64
N ILE A 549 -14.92 -9.65 -11.04
CA ILE A 549 -14.45 -9.78 -12.42
C ILE A 549 -15.60 -10.11 -13.37
N ALA A 550 -16.54 -10.96 -12.96
CA ALA A 550 -17.71 -11.26 -13.78
C ALA A 550 -18.58 -10.02 -14.01
N ASP A 551 -18.86 -9.24 -12.97
CA ASP A 551 -19.61 -7.99 -13.09
C ASP A 551 -18.94 -6.99 -14.04
N LEU A 552 -17.62 -6.85 -13.97
CA LEU A 552 -16.84 -6.01 -14.88
C LEU A 552 -16.93 -6.52 -16.33
N LEU A 553 -16.62 -7.78 -16.57
CA LEU A 553 -16.63 -8.32 -17.94
C LEU A 553 -17.99 -8.24 -18.61
N PHE A 554 -19.08 -8.47 -17.85
CA PHE A 554 -20.45 -8.41 -18.37
C PHE A 554 -21.08 -7.00 -18.31
N GLY A 555 -20.34 -5.99 -17.88
CA GLY A 555 -20.82 -4.60 -17.88
C GLY A 555 -21.87 -4.27 -16.81
N VAL A 556 -21.98 -5.07 -15.75
CA VAL A 556 -22.82 -4.74 -14.58
C VAL A 556 -22.30 -3.47 -13.90
N VAL A 557 -20.98 -3.31 -13.87
CA VAL A 557 -20.27 -2.09 -13.45
C VAL A 557 -19.17 -1.77 -14.46
N SER A 558 -18.86 -0.49 -14.63
CA SER A 558 -17.74 -0.03 -15.46
C SER A 558 -16.44 -0.08 -14.67
N PRO A 559 -15.31 -0.54 -15.27
CA PRO A 559 -13.97 -0.37 -14.68
C PRO A 559 -13.70 1.09 -14.37
N SER A 560 -13.06 1.37 -13.24
CA SER A 560 -12.73 2.72 -12.80
C SER A 560 -11.35 2.84 -12.14
N GLY A 561 -10.60 1.73 -12.08
CA GLY A 561 -9.27 1.71 -11.52
C GLY A 561 -8.27 2.50 -12.37
N LYS A 562 -7.27 3.09 -11.70
CA LYS A 562 -6.14 3.78 -12.32
C LYS A 562 -4.83 3.24 -11.77
N LEU A 563 -3.79 3.15 -12.60
CA LEU A 563 -2.51 2.59 -12.18
C LEU A 563 -1.86 3.42 -11.06
N PRO A 564 -1.51 2.83 -9.92
CA PRO A 564 -0.76 3.48 -8.84
C PRO A 564 0.75 3.41 -9.06
N VAL A 565 1.19 2.81 -10.16
CA VAL A 565 2.59 2.58 -10.51
C VAL A 565 2.73 2.54 -12.03
N THR A 566 3.84 3.04 -12.52
CA THR A 566 4.21 3.03 -13.94
C THR A 566 4.51 1.60 -14.41
N PHE A 567 3.98 1.19 -15.56
CA PHE A 567 4.22 -0.11 -16.17
C PHE A 567 5.36 -0.03 -17.19
N PRO A 568 6.50 -0.70 -16.96
CA PRO A 568 7.58 -0.76 -17.94
C PRO A 568 7.18 -1.60 -19.17
N ARG A 569 7.76 -1.31 -20.34
CA ARG A 569 7.68 -2.18 -21.52
C ARG A 569 8.50 -3.44 -21.32
N HIS A 570 9.65 -3.27 -20.70
CA HIS A 570 10.64 -4.32 -20.46
C HIS A 570 11.35 -4.07 -19.13
N VAL A 571 11.76 -5.15 -18.46
CA VAL A 571 12.48 -5.07 -17.17
C VAL A 571 13.75 -4.20 -17.24
N GLY A 572 14.38 -4.11 -18.40
CA GLY A 572 15.58 -3.29 -18.61
C GLY A 572 15.35 -1.78 -18.53
N GLN A 573 14.10 -1.30 -18.58
CA GLN A 573 13.79 0.12 -18.40
C GLN A 573 13.80 0.56 -16.93
N ILE A 574 13.79 -0.38 -15.98
CA ILE A 574 13.71 -0.08 -14.55
C ILE A 574 15.04 0.54 -14.07
N PRO A 575 14.97 1.67 -13.31
CA PRO A 575 13.77 2.34 -12.79
C PRO A 575 13.11 3.27 -13.83
N ILE A 576 11.78 3.12 -13.98
CA ILE A 576 10.94 4.02 -14.78
C ILE A 576 9.71 4.40 -13.94
N TYR A 577 9.48 5.70 -13.73
CA TYR A 577 8.42 6.25 -12.89
C TYR A 577 8.04 7.65 -13.34
N TYR A 578 6.81 8.09 -13.09
CA TYR A 578 6.24 9.31 -13.67
C TYR A 578 6.91 10.60 -13.17
N ASN A 579 7.34 10.65 -11.89
CA ASN A 579 7.88 11.84 -11.24
C ASN A 579 9.41 11.90 -11.29
N HIS A 580 10.01 11.44 -12.38
CA HIS A 580 11.44 11.48 -12.57
C HIS A 580 11.95 12.93 -12.74
N LYS A 581 13.22 13.15 -12.41
CA LYS A 581 13.89 14.44 -12.61
C LYS A 581 14.17 14.67 -14.10
N ARG A 582 14.06 15.92 -14.54
CA ARG A 582 14.39 16.29 -15.92
C ARG A 582 15.89 16.21 -16.15
N THR A 583 16.32 15.46 -17.17
CA THR A 583 17.73 15.40 -17.60
C THR A 583 18.10 16.62 -18.43
N GLY A 584 19.39 16.84 -18.63
CA GLY A 584 19.89 17.90 -19.54
C GLY A 584 19.67 17.59 -21.02
N LYS A 585 19.35 16.33 -21.35
CA LYS A 585 19.10 15.85 -22.73
C LYS A 585 17.88 14.90 -22.74
N PRO A 586 16.67 15.41 -22.50
CA PRO A 586 15.46 14.58 -22.52
C PRO A 586 15.21 14.05 -23.94
N ALA A 587 14.77 12.81 -24.04
CA ALA A 587 14.31 12.25 -25.30
C ALA A 587 12.91 12.73 -25.68
N THR A 588 12.64 12.79 -26.98
CA THR A 588 11.32 12.98 -27.59
C THR A 588 11.14 11.95 -28.69
N ASN A 589 9.92 11.81 -29.20
CA ASN A 589 9.65 10.90 -30.32
C ASN A 589 10.43 11.26 -31.59
N GLU A 590 10.83 12.54 -31.77
CA GLU A 590 11.65 13.00 -32.90
C GLU A 590 13.15 12.76 -32.67
N THR A 591 13.59 12.63 -31.42
CA THR A 591 15.01 12.49 -31.07
C THR A 591 15.39 11.10 -30.60
N TRP A 592 14.42 10.18 -30.51
CA TRP A 592 14.67 8.78 -30.21
C TRP A 592 15.16 8.05 -31.44
N GLU A 593 16.42 7.66 -31.43
CA GLU A 593 17.02 6.77 -32.44
C GLU A 593 16.67 5.32 -32.09
N ARG A 594 15.96 4.65 -33.01
CA ARG A 594 15.52 3.28 -32.81
C ARG A 594 16.59 2.30 -33.33
N LEU A 595 16.79 1.23 -32.57
CA LEU A 595 17.77 0.19 -32.91
C LEU A 595 17.63 -0.30 -34.36
N ASP A 596 16.39 -0.55 -34.79
CA ASP A 596 16.10 -1.07 -36.14
C ASP A 596 16.30 -0.05 -37.26
N ASP A 597 16.33 1.25 -36.95
CA ASP A 597 16.50 2.34 -37.93
C ASP A 597 17.99 2.70 -38.13
N ILE A 598 18.92 2.12 -37.33
CA ILE A 598 20.35 2.40 -37.43
C ILE A 598 20.90 1.81 -38.74
N PRO A 599 21.45 2.62 -39.67
CA PRO A 599 22.00 2.10 -40.94
C PRO A 599 23.22 1.21 -40.73
N VAL A 600 23.43 0.29 -41.66
CA VAL A 600 24.66 -0.50 -41.72
C VAL A 600 25.85 0.41 -42.02
N GLU A 601 26.99 0.17 -41.33
CA GLU A 601 28.24 0.95 -41.49
C GLU A 601 28.11 2.44 -41.15
N VAL A 602 27.14 2.81 -40.26
CA VAL A 602 27.05 4.17 -39.75
C VAL A 602 28.35 4.53 -39.02
N PRO A 603 28.83 5.78 -39.11
CA PRO A 603 30.03 6.21 -38.40
C PRO A 603 29.88 6.00 -36.88
N GLN A 604 30.94 5.50 -36.24
CA GLN A 604 30.95 5.19 -34.80
C GLN A 604 31.06 6.49 -33.97
N LEU A 605 30.01 7.31 -34.02
CA LEU A 605 29.83 8.56 -33.31
C LEU A 605 28.65 8.42 -32.34
N SER A 606 28.43 9.45 -31.49
CA SER A 606 27.20 9.52 -30.68
C SER A 606 25.98 9.57 -31.57
N ILE A 607 24.90 8.85 -31.17
CA ILE A 607 23.66 8.77 -31.91
C ILE A 607 22.51 9.33 -31.04
N GLY A 608 21.64 10.13 -31.62
CA GLY A 608 20.48 10.76 -30.98
C GLY A 608 20.83 11.83 -29.92
N ASN A 609 21.87 11.62 -29.12
CA ASN A 609 22.34 12.52 -28.05
C ASN A 609 21.29 12.87 -26.99
N THR A 610 20.31 11.98 -26.75
CA THR A 610 19.25 12.11 -25.74
C THR A 610 19.22 10.88 -24.83
N SER A 611 18.52 10.98 -23.70
CA SER A 611 18.43 9.93 -22.68
C SER A 611 17.32 8.93 -23.04
N HIS A 612 17.67 7.83 -23.68
CA HIS A 612 16.75 6.77 -24.10
C HIS A 612 17.46 5.41 -24.23
N TYR A 613 16.69 4.34 -24.31
CA TYR A 613 17.16 3.04 -24.76
C TYR A 613 16.91 2.91 -26.27
N LEU A 614 17.89 2.36 -27.02
CA LEU A 614 17.76 2.19 -28.47
C LEU A 614 16.61 1.24 -28.84
N ASP A 615 16.39 0.20 -28.03
CA ASP A 615 15.41 -0.88 -28.24
C ASP A 615 14.03 -0.58 -27.64
N TYR A 616 13.95 -0.04 -26.43
CA TYR A 616 12.68 0.18 -25.71
C TYR A 616 12.33 1.66 -25.51
N GLY A 617 13.16 2.59 -25.95
CA GLY A 617 12.90 4.03 -25.89
C GLY A 617 12.95 4.61 -24.47
N PHE A 618 12.06 5.56 -24.22
CA PHE A 618 12.00 6.30 -22.95
C PHE A 618 10.61 6.33 -22.32
N GLU A 619 9.58 5.92 -23.08
CA GLU A 619 8.19 5.90 -22.60
C GLU A 619 7.85 4.55 -21.94
N PRO A 620 7.00 4.56 -20.90
CA PRO A 620 6.49 3.32 -20.32
C PRO A 620 5.50 2.62 -21.25
N MET A 621 5.09 1.41 -20.89
CA MET A 621 3.99 0.72 -21.54
C MET A 621 2.64 1.37 -21.18
N TYR A 622 2.44 1.65 -19.89
CA TYR A 622 1.31 2.42 -19.38
C TYR A 622 1.78 3.36 -18.26
N PRO A 623 1.38 4.65 -18.32
CA PRO A 623 1.84 5.63 -17.35
C PRO A 623 1.08 5.55 -16.02
N PHE A 624 1.65 6.12 -14.98
CA PHE A 624 0.99 6.33 -13.69
C PHE A 624 -0.35 7.08 -13.85
N GLY A 625 -1.36 6.67 -13.12
CA GLY A 625 -2.70 7.26 -13.16
C GLY A 625 -3.56 6.84 -14.35
N TYR A 626 -3.03 6.00 -15.27
CA TYR A 626 -3.75 5.53 -16.45
C TYR A 626 -4.76 4.43 -16.11
N GLY A 627 -5.87 4.43 -16.84
CA GLY A 627 -6.91 3.41 -16.84
C GLY A 627 -8.11 3.88 -17.64
N LEU A 628 -8.76 2.97 -18.36
CA LEU A 628 -9.95 3.21 -19.18
C LEU A 628 -11.21 2.84 -18.40
N SER A 629 -12.35 3.31 -18.90
CA SER A 629 -13.68 2.87 -18.49
C SER A 629 -14.52 2.50 -19.73
N TYR A 630 -15.74 2.01 -19.50
CA TYR A 630 -16.68 1.76 -20.61
C TYR A 630 -17.31 3.05 -21.15
N SER A 631 -17.12 4.15 -20.43
CA SER A 631 -17.59 5.47 -20.86
C SER A 631 -16.43 6.35 -21.32
N SER A 632 -16.76 7.52 -21.82
CA SER A 632 -15.81 8.58 -22.19
C SER A 632 -16.04 9.81 -21.31
N PHE A 633 -14.96 10.46 -20.92
CA PHE A 633 -15.04 11.67 -20.10
C PHE A 633 -14.33 12.84 -20.74
N GLN A 634 -14.89 14.02 -20.54
CA GLN A 634 -14.27 15.29 -20.93
C GLN A 634 -14.00 16.14 -19.69
N ILE A 635 -12.73 16.53 -19.52
CA ILE A 635 -12.32 17.56 -18.56
C ILE A 635 -12.27 18.88 -19.32
N SER A 636 -12.98 19.90 -18.83
CA SER A 636 -13.08 21.22 -19.47
C SER A 636 -13.14 22.32 -18.42
N GLU A 637 -13.18 23.57 -18.84
CA GLU A 637 -13.25 24.76 -17.97
C GLU A 637 -12.21 24.79 -16.86
N VAL A 638 -11.02 24.29 -17.12
CA VAL A 638 -9.95 24.28 -16.13
C VAL A 638 -9.50 25.69 -15.82
N LYS A 639 -9.55 26.08 -14.54
CA LYS A 639 -9.23 27.43 -14.07
C LYS A 639 -8.45 27.36 -12.76
N ILE A 640 -7.59 28.35 -12.54
CA ILE A 640 -6.95 28.65 -11.26
C ILE A 640 -7.41 30.02 -10.75
N GLU A 641 -7.73 30.10 -9.46
CA GLU A 641 -8.08 31.37 -8.82
C GLU A 641 -6.79 32.08 -8.40
N GLY A 642 -6.46 33.17 -9.08
CA GLY A 642 -5.22 33.93 -8.88
C GLY A 642 -4.01 33.28 -9.58
N SER A 643 -3.31 34.08 -10.39
CA SER A 643 -2.11 33.61 -11.10
C SER A 643 -0.81 33.91 -10.34
N LYS A 644 -0.89 34.67 -9.24
CA LYS A 644 0.23 35.00 -8.34
C LYS A 644 -0.19 34.71 -6.90
N LEU A 645 0.60 33.91 -6.22
CA LEU A 645 0.34 33.41 -4.87
C LEU A 645 1.57 33.60 -4.00
N SER A 646 1.39 33.90 -2.73
CA SER A 646 2.48 33.86 -1.73
C SER A 646 2.60 32.47 -1.10
N VAL A 647 3.72 32.23 -0.46
CA VAL A 647 3.91 31.02 0.36
C VAL A 647 2.90 31.00 1.49
N GLY A 648 2.18 29.90 1.67
CA GLY A 648 1.07 29.75 2.64
C GLY A 648 -0.32 30.02 2.07
N ASP A 649 -0.43 30.62 0.88
CA ASP A 649 -1.72 30.80 0.20
C ASP A 649 -2.30 29.46 -0.27
N LYS A 650 -3.58 29.47 -0.62
CA LYS A 650 -4.28 28.33 -1.21
C LYS A 650 -4.35 28.50 -2.73
N LEU A 651 -3.71 27.59 -3.45
CA LEU A 651 -3.92 27.42 -4.89
C LEU A 651 -5.25 26.71 -5.10
N ILE A 652 -6.23 27.45 -5.62
CA ILE A 652 -7.55 26.90 -5.92
C ILE A 652 -7.62 26.55 -7.40
N VAL A 653 -7.92 25.28 -7.67
CA VAL A 653 -8.03 24.72 -9.02
C VAL A 653 -9.45 24.21 -9.22
N SER A 654 -10.08 24.56 -10.34
CA SER A 654 -11.41 24.05 -10.68
C SER A 654 -11.45 23.50 -12.10
N ALA A 655 -12.32 22.54 -12.32
CA ALA A 655 -12.59 21.92 -13.62
C ALA A 655 -14.05 21.48 -13.71
N LEU A 656 -14.57 21.33 -14.91
CA LEU A 656 -15.81 20.64 -15.19
C LEU A 656 -15.50 19.25 -15.77
N LEU A 657 -15.96 18.20 -15.11
CA LEU A 657 -15.92 16.83 -15.59
C LEU A 657 -17.29 16.46 -16.16
N THR A 658 -17.35 15.99 -17.40
CA THR A 658 -18.56 15.52 -18.07
C THR A 658 -18.40 14.09 -18.53
N ASN A 659 -19.37 13.23 -18.24
CA ASN A 659 -19.48 11.92 -18.87
C ASN A 659 -20.10 12.08 -20.25
N THR A 660 -19.31 11.89 -21.31
CA THR A 660 -19.72 12.05 -22.72
C THR A 660 -20.04 10.71 -23.38
N GLY A 661 -19.96 9.63 -22.65
CA GLY A 661 -20.27 8.28 -23.14
C GLY A 661 -21.67 7.81 -22.75
N ASP A 662 -21.92 6.53 -22.96
CA ASP A 662 -23.23 5.89 -22.85
C ASP A 662 -23.39 4.98 -21.61
N HIS A 663 -22.40 4.95 -20.75
CA HIS A 663 -22.40 4.15 -19.51
C HIS A 663 -22.22 5.03 -18.26
N GLU A 664 -22.89 4.68 -17.18
CA GLU A 664 -22.53 5.21 -15.86
C GLU A 664 -21.13 4.68 -15.50
N ALA A 665 -20.23 5.58 -15.17
CA ALA A 665 -18.86 5.26 -14.85
C ALA A 665 -18.21 6.30 -13.94
N ALA A 666 -17.18 5.91 -13.21
CA ALA A 666 -16.37 6.83 -12.42
C ALA A 666 -15.07 7.20 -13.16
N GLU A 667 -14.69 8.47 -13.03
CA GLU A 667 -13.40 8.98 -13.50
C GLU A 667 -12.62 9.59 -12.33
N VAL A 668 -11.28 9.52 -12.41
CA VAL A 668 -10.37 10.13 -11.42
C VAL A 668 -9.73 11.36 -12.02
N VAL A 669 -10.14 12.54 -11.55
CA VAL A 669 -9.49 13.80 -11.91
C VAL A 669 -8.25 13.96 -11.04
N GLN A 670 -7.09 14.15 -11.68
CA GLN A 670 -5.76 14.21 -11.08
C GLN A 670 -5.14 15.57 -11.33
N VAL A 671 -4.46 16.13 -10.32
CA VAL A 671 -3.79 17.42 -10.40
C VAL A 671 -2.30 17.25 -10.18
N TYR A 672 -1.51 17.69 -11.15
CA TYR A 672 -0.05 17.62 -11.11
C TYR A 672 0.57 19.00 -11.17
N THR A 673 1.72 19.18 -10.53
CA THR A 673 2.49 20.45 -10.60
C THR A 673 3.95 20.17 -11.01
N HIS A 674 4.57 21.21 -11.55
CA HIS A 674 6.01 21.26 -11.85
C HIS A 674 6.54 22.67 -11.62
N GLN A 675 7.56 22.80 -10.82
CA GLN A 675 8.34 24.04 -10.69
C GLN A 675 9.36 24.11 -11.83
N LEU A 676 9.32 25.18 -12.62
CA LEU A 676 10.18 25.30 -13.81
C LEU A 676 11.66 25.45 -13.48
N VAL A 677 11.97 26.20 -12.43
CA VAL A 677 13.33 26.48 -11.98
C VAL A 677 13.36 26.41 -10.45
N GLY A 678 14.29 25.67 -9.90
CA GLY A 678 14.53 25.57 -8.46
C GLY A 678 16.01 25.46 -8.17
N SER A 679 16.40 25.61 -6.90
CA SER A 679 17.77 25.42 -6.44
C SER A 679 18.27 23.97 -6.57
N ARG A 680 17.35 23.02 -6.80
CA ARG A 680 17.58 21.64 -7.25
C ARG A 680 16.75 21.33 -8.48
N THR A 681 17.17 20.35 -9.30
CA THR A 681 16.36 19.83 -10.40
C THR A 681 15.07 19.22 -9.84
N ARG A 682 13.93 19.75 -10.31
CA ARG A 682 12.61 19.33 -9.85
C ARG A 682 12.05 18.19 -10.70
N PRO A 683 11.18 17.33 -10.14
CA PRO A 683 10.45 16.32 -10.91
C PRO A 683 9.66 16.94 -12.07
N VAL A 684 9.54 16.23 -13.18
CA VAL A 684 8.77 16.69 -14.36
C VAL A 684 7.28 16.87 -14.06
N LYS A 685 6.75 16.09 -13.11
CA LYS A 685 5.39 16.22 -12.54
C LYS A 685 5.38 15.65 -11.12
N GLU A 686 4.53 16.21 -10.27
CA GLU A 686 4.26 15.72 -8.92
C GLU A 686 2.76 15.78 -8.68
N LEU A 687 2.15 14.67 -8.29
CA LEU A 687 0.73 14.60 -7.92
C LEU A 687 0.48 15.46 -6.67
N ARG A 688 -0.55 16.31 -6.72
CA ARG A 688 -0.90 17.21 -5.59
C ARG A 688 -2.31 17.02 -5.08
N ALA A 689 -3.21 16.54 -5.93
CA ALA A 689 -4.58 16.23 -5.52
C ALA A 689 -5.24 15.28 -6.52
N PHE A 690 -6.26 14.59 -6.06
CA PHE A 690 -7.12 13.77 -6.91
C PHE A 690 -8.53 13.69 -6.35
N GLN A 691 -9.50 13.40 -7.22
CA GLN A 691 -10.88 13.14 -6.83
C GLN A 691 -11.52 12.15 -7.80
N LYS A 692 -12.09 11.07 -7.27
CA LYS A 692 -12.90 10.10 -8.01
C LYS A 692 -14.35 10.54 -8.02
N VAL A 693 -15.00 10.55 -9.19
CA VAL A 693 -16.38 11.03 -9.36
C VAL A 693 -17.15 10.06 -10.24
N LEU A 694 -18.28 9.57 -9.76
CA LEU A 694 -19.24 8.74 -10.50
C LEU A 694 -20.25 9.66 -11.20
N LEU A 695 -20.45 9.47 -12.51
CA LEU A 695 -21.41 10.24 -13.33
C LEU A 695 -22.22 9.29 -14.22
N SER A 696 -23.53 9.54 -14.30
CA SER A 696 -24.38 8.94 -15.32
C SER A 696 -24.08 9.57 -16.70
N PRO A 697 -24.50 8.93 -17.82
CA PRO A 697 -24.39 9.51 -19.15
C PRO A 697 -24.93 10.94 -19.22
N ASP A 698 -24.20 11.84 -19.89
CA ASP A 698 -24.49 13.27 -20.07
C ASP A 698 -24.42 14.12 -18.77
N ASP A 699 -24.19 13.52 -17.60
CA ASP A 699 -24.03 14.28 -16.35
C ASP A 699 -22.65 14.96 -16.29
N SER A 700 -22.63 16.08 -15.55
CA SER A 700 -21.41 16.84 -15.28
C SER A 700 -21.26 17.19 -13.81
N ALA A 701 -20.03 17.29 -13.34
CA ALA A 701 -19.68 17.72 -11.99
C ALA A 701 -18.61 18.81 -12.01
N HIS A 702 -18.83 19.86 -11.20
CA HIS A 702 -17.79 20.83 -10.91
C HIS A 702 -16.84 20.29 -9.84
N ILE A 703 -15.57 20.18 -10.18
CA ILE A 703 -14.50 19.71 -9.32
C ILE A 703 -13.70 20.91 -8.82
N LYS A 704 -13.37 20.92 -7.53
CA LYS A 704 -12.56 21.99 -6.94
C LYS A 704 -11.52 21.39 -5.98
N PHE A 705 -10.26 21.73 -6.21
CA PHE A 705 -9.14 21.39 -5.35
C PHE A 705 -8.62 22.63 -4.64
N SER A 706 -8.15 22.45 -3.41
CA SER A 706 -7.49 23.49 -2.60
C SER A 706 -6.14 22.95 -2.14
N ILE A 707 -5.07 23.38 -2.78
CA ILE A 707 -3.69 22.96 -2.51
C ILE A 707 -3.01 24.08 -1.73
N ASN A 708 -2.42 23.77 -0.57
CA ASN A 708 -1.62 24.75 0.16
C ASN A 708 -0.27 24.92 -0.57
N THR A 709 0.12 26.18 -0.84
CA THR A 709 1.40 26.43 -1.51
C THR A 709 2.62 25.96 -0.68
N ASN A 710 2.47 25.80 0.63
CA ASN A 710 3.50 25.14 1.46
C ASN A 710 3.79 23.70 0.99
N ASP A 711 2.81 22.99 0.44
CA ASP A 711 2.95 21.60 0.00
C ASP A 711 3.72 21.49 -1.35
N LEU A 712 4.07 22.62 -1.96
CA LEU A 712 4.91 22.68 -3.17
C LEU A 712 6.41 22.71 -2.85
N GLY A 713 6.77 22.70 -1.56
CA GLY A 713 8.13 22.77 -1.09
C GLY A 713 8.98 21.51 -1.36
N PHE A 714 10.26 21.66 -1.14
CA PHE A 714 11.27 20.61 -1.25
C PHE A 714 12.48 20.96 -0.39
N HIS A 715 13.38 20.01 -0.15
CA HIS A 715 14.63 20.29 0.56
C HIS A 715 15.69 20.86 -0.40
N ASN A 716 16.15 22.08 -0.12
CA ASN A 716 17.19 22.79 -0.89
C ASN A 716 18.58 22.13 -0.69
N PRO A 717 19.67 22.62 -1.34
CA PRO A 717 21.01 22.07 -1.15
C PRO A 717 21.54 22.11 0.30
N ALA A 718 20.98 22.97 1.17
CA ALA A 718 21.31 23.03 2.60
C ALA A 718 20.40 22.11 3.45
N MET A 719 19.55 21.29 2.82
CA MET A 719 18.57 20.42 3.48
C MET A 719 17.53 21.17 4.32
N GLU A 720 17.22 22.40 3.95
CA GLU A 720 16.12 23.18 4.49
C GLU A 720 14.87 22.98 3.62
N TYR A 721 13.71 22.74 4.23
CA TYR A 721 12.45 22.65 3.51
C TYR A 721 12.01 24.06 3.10
N VAL A 722 11.89 24.31 1.80
CA VAL A 722 11.59 25.62 1.24
C VAL A 722 10.55 25.52 0.12
N VAL A 723 9.72 26.57 0.00
CA VAL A 723 8.95 26.86 -1.20
C VAL A 723 9.61 28.02 -1.90
N GLU A 724 10.17 27.82 -3.07
CA GLU A 724 10.90 28.85 -3.78
C GLU A 724 9.99 29.66 -4.72
N PRO A 725 10.11 30.99 -4.76
CA PRO A 725 9.43 31.83 -5.73
C PRO A 725 9.80 31.45 -7.16
N GLY A 726 8.85 31.60 -8.09
CA GLY A 726 9.07 31.32 -9.51
C GLY A 726 7.82 30.88 -10.24
N GLN A 727 8.03 30.44 -11.47
CA GLN A 727 6.97 29.96 -12.34
C GLN A 727 6.73 28.47 -12.14
N TYR A 728 5.46 28.10 -12.10
CA TYR A 728 4.98 26.72 -11.97
C TYR A 728 4.02 26.38 -13.10
N HIS A 729 4.07 25.16 -13.59
CA HIS A 729 3.01 24.57 -14.38
C HIS A 729 2.10 23.73 -13.49
N ILE A 730 0.83 23.64 -13.87
CA ILE A 730 -0.16 22.77 -13.27
C ILE A 730 -0.97 22.09 -14.39
N TRP A 731 -1.22 20.80 -14.23
CA TRP A 731 -2.04 20.01 -15.14
C TRP A 731 -3.23 19.45 -14.38
N VAL A 732 -4.40 19.49 -15.03
CA VAL A 732 -5.61 18.80 -14.58
C VAL A 732 -5.98 17.79 -15.64
N GLY A 733 -5.97 16.52 -15.31
CA GLY A 733 -6.16 15.43 -16.26
C GLY A 733 -6.61 14.14 -15.59
N ASN A 734 -6.49 13.04 -16.31
CA ASN A 734 -6.87 11.70 -15.83
C ASN A 734 -5.71 10.69 -15.85
N SER A 735 -4.51 11.17 -16.07
CA SER A 735 -3.25 10.41 -15.92
C SER A 735 -2.06 11.38 -15.82
N SER A 736 -0.88 10.85 -15.50
CA SER A 736 0.36 11.65 -15.48
C SER A 736 0.76 12.20 -16.86
N GLU A 737 0.31 11.61 -17.94
CA GLU A 737 0.64 12.07 -19.30
C GLU A 737 -0.39 13.03 -19.90
N HIS A 738 -1.68 12.86 -19.59
CA HIS A 738 -2.74 13.61 -20.19
C HIS A 738 -3.33 14.64 -19.23
N GLY A 739 -3.50 15.88 -19.69
CA GLY A 739 -4.11 16.94 -18.91
C GLY A 739 -4.04 18.30 -19.56
N ILE A 740 -4.92 19.20 -19.13
CA ILE A 740 -4.93 20.60 -19.52
C ILE A 740 -3.93 21.35 -18.65
N GLN A 741 -2.95 22.00 -19.30
CA GLN A 741 -1.89 22.74 -18.62
C GLN A 741 -2.27 24.21 -18.44
N LEU A 742 -2.05 24.72 -17.23
CA LEU A 742 -2.05 26.13 -16.88
C LEU A 742 -0.72 26.52 -16.21
N SER A 743 -0.55 27.81 -15.91
CA SER A 743 0.64 28.33 -15.23
C SER A 743 0.25 29.29 -14.10
N PHE A 744 1.06 29.29 -13.04
CA PHE A 744 0.95 30.25 -11.94
C PHE A 744 2.36 30.62 -11.43
N GLU A 745 2.43 31.65 -10.62
CA GLU A 745 3.68 32.15 -10.05
C GLU A 745 3.59 32.18 -8.53
N ILE A 746 4.59 31.64 -7.86
CA ILE A 746 4.81 31.88 -6.43
C ILE A 746 5.67 33.14 -6.30
N ILE A 747 5.21 34.08 -5.52
CA ILE A 747 5.93 35.33 -5.20
C ILE A 747 6.40 35.33 -3.75
N ASN A 748 7.37 36.20 -3.43
CA ASN A 748 7.91 36.36 -2.06
C ASN A 748 6.84 36.89 -1.10
#